data_a0535cc57f174fdac4d4a8386276e5a3
#
_entry.id   a0535cc57f174fdac4d4a8386276e5a3
#
_cell.length_a   1.000
_cell.length_b   1.000
_cell.length_c   1.000
_cell.angle_alpha   90.00
_cell.angle_beta   90.00
_cell.angle_gamma   90.00
#
_symmetry.space_group_name_H-M   'P 1'
#
loop_
_entity.id
_entity.type
_entity.pdbx_description
1 polymer ?
#
loop_
_entity_poly.entity_id
_entity_poly.type
_entity_poly.pdbx_seq_one_letter_code
_entity_poly.pdbx_strand_id
1 'polypeptide(L)'
;MKNDKQQKTPFQSYTRRGFLSTSLKVGAAAFTTGLLPKLKANANCQYNVLFFIVDDLRPLLGCYGHSEMHTPNIDRLAQRGTLFNRAYCQNPLCHPSRTSILTGLRPNTTGVFSNSAGFRENLPNAVTLPQHFKISGYHTQSIGKVAQNLERQDDAYSWSVPSWTQPSSYDNRSSVSSWQALDVEDDELRDGRTAKRAIEVLEEIQNNRFFLAVGFRKPHLPFYAPRKYYELYNDVSFNLPSSSDLPNYAPSITDGNFKGFRDFQDIPDEGTLSEAKTLELIRAYAASTSFTDAQVGHVLNHLDLLRLTENTVIVLVGDHGFHLGEHGKWLKNTLFEVSVRSPLIVSVPGQPHQGVKTDALAELVDIYPTLCEACQISIPSQLEGISMMPIIEEPARMWKTAAFSQKGRSTGNSIRTEQYRYTEWGNSGRNGIELYNYHADPNETTNIANLPENKELVAQLSERLHAGWQAALPDVSEQVSAPQTLPWDINNDGIVDVQDLILVSNSFGMETPEHPKADVNKDGNVDIIDLLYIASHLGESCIASASPASVSQEHVDSISEWLTEAYQVDDGSDVFRRGIANLEALFNTGTPKKTTLLPNFPNPFNPETWIPYDLARDTDVNIEIYNLKGEIIRKLNMGFQTAGTYRSKTKAVHWDGFNSAGEPVASGVYFYSLNTGKVKAIRRMTILK
;
A
#
# COMPACT_ATOMS: atom_id res chain seq x y z
N MET A 1 -76.05 -8.87 1.75
CA MET A 1 -76.49 -7.50 1.45
C MET A 1 -75.48 -6.54 2.04
N LYS A 2 -75.05 -5.62 1.22
CA LYS A 2 -74.15 -4.47 1.35
C LYS A 2 -72.68 -4.74 1.07
N ASN A 3 -72.34 -4.29 -0.12
CA ASN A 3 -71.02 -4.00 -0.71
C ASN A 3 -70.24 -2.99 0.13
N ASP A 4 -68.96 -3.23 0.27
CA ASP A 4 -68.01 -2.16 0.47
C ASP A 4 -66.95 -2.19 -0.65
N LYS A 5 -66.98 -1.11 -1.41
CA LYS A 5 -66.06 -0.85 -2.55
C LYS A 5 -64.72 -0.38 -1.97
N GLN A 6 -63.69 -1.15 -2.14
CA GLN A 6 -62.31 -0.66 -2.03
C GLN A 6 -61.92 0.09 -3.32
N GLN A 7 -61.66 1.38 -3.18
CA GLN A 7 -61.04 2.22 -4.21
C GLN A 7 -59.60 1.78 -4.42
N LYS A 8 -59.31 1.31 -5.63
CA LYS A 8 -57.94 1.12 -6.13
C LYS A 8 -57.46 2.44 -6.70
N THR A 9 -56.42 3.03 -6.10
CA THR A 9 -55.62 4.08 -6.72
C THR A 9 -54.76 3.50 -7.83
N PRO A 10 -54.62 4.14 -9.01
CA PRO A 10 -53.84 3.62 -10.11
C PRO A 10 -52.35 3.86 -9.90
N PHE A 11 -51.55 2.82 -10.02
CA PHE A 11 -50.11 2.92 -10.16
C PHE A 11 -49.78 3.59 -11.50
N GLN A 12 -49.19 4.78 -11.43
CA GLN A 12 -48.54 5.39 -12.61
C GLN A 12 -47.23 4.70 -12.89
N SER A 13 -47.14 4.01 -14.00
CA SER A 13 -45.89 3.44 -14.54
C SER A 13 -45.02 4.58 -15.10
N TYR A 14 -43.93 4.90 -14.44
CA TYR A 14 -42.88 5.75 -15.01
C TYR A 14 -42.08 4.99 -16.04
N THR A 15 -42.12 5.42 -17.28
CA THR A 15 -41.30 4.88 -18.34
C THR A 15 -39.86 5.40 -18.23
N ARG A 16 -38.86 4.59 -18.62
CA ARG A 16 -37.42 4.91 -18.61
C ARG A 16 -37.03 6.28 -19.23
N ARG A 17 -37.86 6.83 -20.10
CA ARG A 17 -37.66 8.16 -20.70
C ARG A 17 -37.96 9.33 -19.78
N GLY A 18 -38.86 9.21 -18.81
CA GLY A 18 -39.18 10.26 -17.85
C GLY A 18 -38.06 10.46 -16.81
N PHE A 19 -37.36 9.38 -16.43
CA PHE A 19 -36.27 9.44 -15.45
C PHE A 19 -35.02 10.16 -16.01
N LEU A 20 -34.72 9.94 -17.30
CA LEU A 20 -33.57 10.61 -17.96
C LEU A 20 -33.81 12.10 -18.22
N SER A 21 -35.08 12.55 -18.39
CA SER A 21 -35.38 13.97 -18.62
C SER A 21 -35.36 14.82 -17.35
N THR A 22 -35.62 14.23 -16.18
CA THR A 22 -35.57 14.94 -14.89
C THR A 22 -34.16 15.01 -14.33
N SER A 23 -33.32 14.01 -14.61
CA SER A 23 -31.89 14.00 -14.19
C SER A 23 -31.02 14.95 -15.02
N LEU A 24 -31.43 15.28 -16.27
CA LEU A 24 -30.68 16.22 -17.13
C LEU A 24 -30.94 17.70 -16.80
N LYS A 25 -31.95 18.04 -16.01
CA LYS A 25 -32.28 19.45 -15.67
C LYS A 25 -31.61 19.95 -14.39
N VAL A 26 -31.03 19.06 -13.58
CA VAL A 26 -30.27 19.43 -12.36
C VAL A 26 -28.75 19.36 -12.59
N GLY A 27 -28.30 18.68 -13.64
CA GLY A 27 -26.86 18.47 -13.95
C GLY A 27 -26.23 19.48 -14.92
N ALA A 28 -26.99 20.48 -15.43
CA ALA A 28 -26.50 21.36 -16.51
C ALA A 28 -25.87 22.69 -16.02
N ALA A 29 -25.61 22.87 -14.73
CA ALA A 29 -25.02 24.10 -14.19
C ALA A 29 -23.58 23.95 -13.65
N ALA A 30 -22.90 22.85 -13.90
CA ALA A 30 -21.51 22.63 -13.43
C ALA A 30 -20.65 21.81 -14.40
N PHE A 31 -20.83 21.94 -15.70
CA PHE A 31 -19.87 21.48 -16.69
C PHE A 31 -19.31 22.65 -17.48
N THR A 32 -18.50 23.46 -16.82
CA THR A 32 -17.42 24.14 -17.49
C THR A 32 -16.36 23.09 -17.81
N THR A 33 -15.97 23.06 -19.05
CA THR A 33 -14.98 22.17 -19.66
C THR A 33 -13.64 22.20 -18.90
N GLY A 34 -13.58 21.54 -17.76
CA GLY A 34 -12.35 21.08 -17.16
C GLY A 34 -12.01 19.76 -17.81
N LEU A 35 -10.96 19.71 -18.63
CA LEU A 35 -10.28 18.48 -18.98
C LEU A 35 -10.05 17.72 -17.66
N LEU A 36 -10.72 16.57 -17.49
CA LEU A 36 -10.27 15.58 -16.52
C LEU A 36 -8.79 15.33 -16.85
N PRO A 37 -7.86 15.60 -15.93
CA PRO A 37 -6.50 15.17 -16.16
C PRO A 37 -6.60 13.66 -16.38
N LYS A 38 -6.21 13.18 -17.56
CA LYS A 38 -5.83 11.77 -17.72
C LYS A 38 -4.79 11.56 -16.65
N LEU A 39 -5.15 10.83 -15.59
CA LEU A 39 -4.20 10.30 -14.63
C LEU A 39 -3.14 9.59 -15.47
N LYS A 40 -2.03 10.27 -15.71
CA LYS A 40 -0.83 9.62 -16.21
C LYS A 40 -0.53 8.59 -15.13
N ALA A 41 -0.71 7.31 -15.45
CA ALA A 41 -0.12 6.25 -14.65
C ALA A 41 1.33 6.68 -14.45
N ASN A 42 1.67 7.00 -13.20
CA ASN A 42 3.02 7.44 -12.87
C ASN A 42 3.96 6.30 -13.28
N ALA A 43 4.75 6.53 -14.33
CA ALA A 43 5.69 5.54 -14.86
C ALA A 43 6.81 5.18 -13.88
N ASN A 44 6.77 5.68 -12.65
CA ASN A 44 7.83 5.60 -11.65
C ASN A 44 7.48 4.82 -10.37
N CYS A 45 6.34 4.12 -10.28
CA CYS A 45 6.18 3.20 -9.16
C CYS A 45 7.25 2.09 -9.27
N GLN A 46 8.15 2.03 -8.30
CA GLN A 46 9.32 1.17 -8.33
C GLN A 46 9.06 -0.20 -7.71
N TYR A 47 8.11 -0.34 -6.78
CA TYR A 47 7.99 -1.49 -5.91
C TYR A 47 6.91 -2.48 -6.34
N ASN A 48 7.23 -3.76 -6.21
CA ASN A 48 6.28 -4.86 -6.14
C ASN A 48 5.67 -4.94 -4.73
N VAL A 49 4.62 -5.73 -4.57
CA VAL A 49 4.03 -6.02 -3.26
C VAL A 49 3.96 -7.52 -3.03
N LEU A 50 4.51 -7.99 -1.91
CA LEU A 50 4.30 -9.33 -1.36
C LEU A 50 3.52 -9.20 -0.05
N PHE A 51 2.28 -9.68 -0.07
CA PHE A 51 1.32 -9.50 1.02
C PHE A 51 0.99 -10.84 1.68
N PHE A 52 1.52 -11.07 2.89
CA PHE A 52 1.19 -12.25 3.70
C PHE A 52 0.03 -11.93 4.63
N ILE A 53 -1.01 -12.78 4.61
CA ILE A 53 -2.11 -12.75 5.56
C ILE A 53 -2.25 -14.12 6.22
N VAL A 54 -2.18 -14.18 7.55
CA VAL A 54 -2.13 -15.40 8.33
C VAL A 54 -3.36 -15.53 9.22
N ASP A 55 -4.02 -16.69 9.14
CA ASP A 55 -5.29 -16.94 9.84
C ASP A 55 -5.06 -17.30 11.31
N ASP A 56 -5.76 -16.64 12.23
CA ASP A 56 -5.67 -16.85 13.68
C ASP A 56 -4.26 -16.59 14.27
N LEU A 57 -3.40 -15.83 13.61
CA LEU A 57 -2.07 -15.50 14.12
C LEU A 57 -2.16 -14.35 15.12
N ARG A 58 -1.78 -14.62 16.38
CA ARG A 58 -1.64 -13.59 17.42
C ARG A 58 -0.18 -13.14 17.59
N PRO A 59 0.12 -12.01 18.28
CA PRO A 59 1.48 -11.53 18.53
C PRO A 59 2.28 -12.43 19.50
N LEU A 60 2.14 -13.75 19.42
CA LEU A 60 2.92 -14.74 20.13
C LEU A 60 4.06 -15.22 19.22
N LEU A 61 5.06 -14.34 19.03
CA LEU A 61 6.18 -14.51 18.10
C LEU A 61 7.48 -13.99 18.75
N GLY A 62 8.65 -14.49 18.33
CA GLY A 62 9.94 -14.08 18.84
C GLY A 62 10.15 -12.56 18.73
N CYS A 63 9.83 -11.95 17.58
CA CYS A 63 9.94 -10.51 17.36
C CYS A 63 9.02 -9.68 18.28
N TYR A 64 7.96 -10.25 18.85
CA TYR A 64 7.11 -9.60 19.86
C TYR A 64 7.57 -9.86 21.31
N GLY A 65 8.72 -10.50 21.51
CA GLY A 65 9.33 -10.71 22.83
C GLY A 65 9.09 -12.10 23.45
N HIS A 66 8.50 -13.03 22.70
CA HIS A 66 8.23 -14.40 23.11
C HIS A 66 9.40 -15.31 22.72
N SER A 67 10.44 -15.35 23.58
CA SER A 67 11.67 -16.11 23.33
C SER A 67 11.47 -17.63 23.30
N GLU A 68 10.36 -18.12 23.85
CA GLU A 68 9.92 -19.51 23.78
C GLU A 68 9.41 -19.92 22.39
N MET A 69 9.13 -18.96 21.51
CA MET A 69 8.59 -19.22 20.17
C MET A 69 9.70 -19.36 19.13
N HIS A 70 9.60 -20.37 18.28
CA HIS A 70 10.50 -20.59 17.15
C HIS A 70 9.92 -19.99 15.87
N THR A 71 10.20 -18.70 15.63
CA THR A 71 9.69 -17.94 14.47
C THR A 71 10.79 -17.14 13.75
N PRO A 72 11.93 -17.78 13.40
CA PRO A 72 13.13 -17.09 12.90
C PRO A 72 12.92 -16.34 11.60
N ASN A 73 11.98 -16.77 10.74
CA ASN A 73 11.75 -16.15 9.44
C ASN A 73 10.89 -14.89 9.55
N ILE A 74 9.85 -14.91 10.39
CA ILE A 74 9.04 -13.73 10.72
C ILE A 74 9.88 -12.73 11.50
N ASP A 75 10.74 -13.20 12.43
CA ASP A 75 11.68 -12.36 13.19
C ASP A 75 12.70 -11.67 12.26
N ARG A 76 13.18 -12.38 11.24
CA ARG A 76 14.05 -11.82 10.20
C ARG A 76 13.32 -10.76 9.35
N LEU A 77 12.05 -10.97 9.03
CA LEU A 77 11.24 -9.95 8.34
C LEU A 77 11.07 -8.71 9.22
N ALA A 78 10.81 -8.88 10.52
CA ALA A 78 10.71 -7.78 11.46
C ALA A 78 12.01 -6.96 11.57
N GLN A 79 13.18 -7.61 11.42
CA GLN A 79 14.48 -6.93 11.39
C GLN A 79 14.71 -6.10 10.12
N ARG A 80 13.97 -6.35 9.04
CA ARG A 80 14.03 -5.60 7.78
C ARG A 80 13.03 -4.46 7.72
N GLY A 81 11.97 -4.51 8.52
CA GLY A 81 10.82 -3.62 8.46
C GLY A 81 10.55 -2.86 9.75
N THR A 82 9.35 -2.33 9.84
CA THR A 82 8.76 -1.75 11.04
C THR A 82 7.75 -2.73 11.62
N LEU A 83 7.89 -3.06 12.91
CA LEU A 83 6.97 -3.90 13.66
C LEU A 83 6.01 -3.01 14.45
N PHE A 84 4.71 -3.21 14.27
CA PHE A 84 3.67 -2.50 15.02
C PHE A 84 3.26 -3.32 16.24
N ASN A 85 3.62 -2.84 17.44
CA ASN A 85 3.27 -3.51 18.70
C ASN A 85 1.76 -3.49 18.95
N ARG A 86 1.05 -2.49 18.42
CA ARG A 86 -0.37 -2.22 18.71
C ARG A 86 -1.17 -2.04 17.41
N ALA A 87 -1.34 -3.14 16.66
CA ALA A 87 -2.20 -3.18 15.47
C ALA A 87 -3.51 -3.94 15.76
N TYR A 88 -4.64 -3.38 15.34
CA TYR A 88 -5.98 -3.86 15.71
C TYR A 88 -6.86 -4.12 14.50
N CYS A 89 -7.53 -5.29 14.51
CA CYS A 89 -8.56 -5.60 13.53
C CYS A 89 -9.87 -4.86 13.84
N GLN A 90 -10.65 -4.58 12.80
CA GLN A 90 -11.94 -3.89 12.94
C GLN A 90 -13.05 -4.80 13.44
N ASN A 91 -12.87 -6.12 13.27
CA ASN A 91 -13.77 -7.14 13.81
C ASN A 91 -12.98 -8.44 14.01
N PRO A 92 -13.02 -9.07 15.20
CA PRO A 92 -12.24 -10.27 15.51
C PRO A 92 -12.86 -11.56 14.92
N LEU A 93 -13.15 -11.54 13.62
CA LEU A 93 -13.65 -12.67 12.84
C LEU A 93 -13.08 -12.63 11.42
N CYS A 94 -12.66 -13.76 10.88
CA CYS A 94 -11.86 -13.86 9.65
C CYS A 94 -12.47 -13.07 8.47
N HIS A 95 -13.74 -13.31 8.12
CA HIS A 95 -14.33 -12.65 6.94
C HIS A 95 -14.52 -11.14 7.10
N PRO A 96 -15.12 -10.62 8.19
CA PRO A 96 -15.22 -9.18 8.42
C PRO A 96 -13.86 -8.48 8.46
N SER A 97 -12.86 -9.07 9.15
CA SER A 97 -11.52 -8.49 9.22
C SER A 97 -10.84 -8.44 7.86
N ARG A 98 -10.81 -9.58 7.14
CA ARG A 98 -10.19 -9.65 5.80
C ARG A 98 -10.90 -8.74 4.80
N THR A 99 -12.23 -8.61 4.90
CA THR A 99 -12.99 -7.63 4.11
C THR A 99 -12.52 -6.21 4.41
N SER A 100 -12.35 -5.85 5.70
CA SER A 100 -11.85 -4.52 6.08
C SER A 100 -10.43 -4.27 5.56
N ILE A 101 -9.52 -5.24 5.66
CA ILE A 101 -8.16 -5.15 5.12
C ILE A 101 -8.19 -4.92 3.59
N LEU A 102 -8.97 -5.73 2.87
CA LEU A 102 -9.00 -5.71 1.42
C LEU A 102 -9.79 -4.54 0.82
N THR A 103 -10.71 -3.94 1.56
CA THR A 103 -11.50 -2.79 1.09
C THR A 103 -11.04 -1.46 1.67
N GLY A 104 -10.27 -1.47 2.76
CA GLY A 104 -9.93 -0.28 3.55
C GLY A 104 -11.14 0.34 4.24
N LEU A 105 -12.25 -0.42 4.39
CA LEU A 105 -13.53 0.04 4.95
C LEU A 105 -13.87 -0.75 6.20
N ARG A 106 -14.55 -0.08 7.14
CA ARG A 106 -14.95 -0.68 8.43
C ARG A 106 -16.23 -1.54 8.28
N PRO A 107 -16.51 -2.46 9.22
CA PRO A 107 -17.66 -3.35 9.11
C PRO A 107 -19.01 -2.64 9.00
N ASN A 108 -19.18 -1.46 9.60
CA ASN A 108 -20.39 -0.68 9.47
C ASN A 108 -20.63 -0.22 8.03
N THR A 109 -19.58 0.11 7.30
CA THR A 109 -19.63 0.51 5.90
C THR A 109 -19.74 -0.69 4.98
N THR A 110 -18.96 -1.77 5.24
CA THR A 110 -19.01 -2.99 4.41
C THR A 110 -20.31 -3.78 4.60
N GLY A 111 -20.97 -3.64 5.75
CA GLY A 111 -22.11 -4.46 6.13
C GLY A 111 -21.77 -5.92 6.44
N VAL A 112 -20.48 -6.28 6.50
CA VAL A 112 -20.00 -7.65 6.71
C VAL A 112 -19.68 -7.86 8.19
N PHE A 113 -20.50 -8.68 8.88
CA PHE A 113 -20.38 -8.97 10.31
C PHE A 113 -20.26 -10.46 10.62
N SER A 114 -20.28 -11.31 9.61
CA SER A 114 -20.21 -12.77 9.75
C SER A 114 -19.39 -13.41 8.63
N ASN A 115 -19.03 -14.68 8.79
CA ASN A 115 -18.28 -15.43 7.78
C ASN A 115 -19.13 -15.85 6.56
N SER A 116 -20.44 -15.64 6.57
CA SER A 116 -21.36 -16.05 5.52
C SER A 116 -21.83 -14.91 4.60
N ALA A 117 -21.60 -13.66 4.97
CA ALA A 117 -22.02 -12.50 4.18
C ALA A 117 -21.07 -12.25 2.99
N GLY A 118 -21.63 -11.94 1.82
CA GLY A 118 -20.83 -11.50 0.66
C GLY A 118 -20.62 -9.99 0.67
N PHE A 119 -19.38 -9.50 0.62
CA PHE A 119 -19.14 -8.05 0.63
C PHE A 119 -19.64 -7.37 -0.66
N ARG A 120 -19.53 -8.05 -1.81
CA ARG A 120 -20.03 -7.53 -3.09
C ARG A 120 -21.54 -7.38 -3.16
N GLU A 121 -22.28 -8.15 -2.36
CA GLU A 121 -23.74 -7.99 -2.23
C GLU A 121 -24.09 -6.64 -1.60
N ASN A 122 -23.30 -6.21 -0.61
CA ASN A 122 -23.49 -4.94 0.10
C ASN A 122 -22.81 -3.76 -0.62
N LEU A 123 -21.64 -3.99 -1.22
CA LEU A 123 -20.77 -3.00 -1.85
C LEU A 123 -20.33 -3.44 -3.24
N PRO A 124 -21.23 -3.49 -4.24
CA PRO A 124 -20.91 -3.99 -5.57
C PRO A 124 -19.82 -3.18 -6.29
N ASN A 125 -19.70 -1.91 -5.97
CA ASN A 125 -18.77 -0.97 -6.61
C ASN A 125 -17.51 -0.69 -5.78
N ALA A 126 -17.32 -1.37 -4.63
CA ALA A 126 -16.11 -1.17 -3.82
C ALA A 126 -14.87 -1.59 -4.59
N VAL A 127 -13.87 -0.74 -4.63
CA VAL A 127 -12.56 -1.04 -5.22
C VAL A 127 -11.67 -1.63 -4.13
N THR A 128 -11.38 -2.92 -4.25
CA THR A 128 -10.50 -3.61 -3.29
C THR A 128 -9.04 -3.21 -3.50
N LEU A 129 -8.21 -3.41 -2.47
CA LEU A 129 -6.76 -3.19 -2.53
C LEU A 129 -6.12 -3.87 -3.77
N PRO A 130 -6.26 -5.19 -4.00
CA PRO A 130 -5.68 -5.79 -5.20
C PRO A 130 -6.34 -5.29 -6.50
N GLN A 131 -7.65 -4.95 -6.51
CA GLN A 131 -8.31 -4.36 -7.66
C GLN A 131 -7.70 -2.99 -8.02
N HIS A 132 -7.40 -2.17 -7.02
CA HIS A 132 -6.77 -0.86 -7.23
C HIS A 132 -5.36 -0.99 -7.81
N PHE A 133 -4.57 -1.94 -7.30
CA PHE A 133 -3.26 -2.27 -7.87
C PHE A 133 -3.38 -2.78 -9.31
N LYS A 134 -4.37 -3.65 -9.60
CA LYS A 134 -4.64 -4.13 -10.96
C LYS A 134 -4.97 -2.98 -11.92
N ILE A 135 -5.83 -2.05 -11.51
CA ILE A 135 -6.16 -0.85 -12.29
C ILE A 135 -4.92 0.02 -12.52
N SER A 136 -4.00 0.05 -11.54
CA SER A 136 -2.72 0.77 -11.61
C SER A 136 -1.64 0.02 -12.42
N GLY A 137 -1.99 -1.07 -13.11
CA GLY A 137 -1.10 -1.78 -14.03
C GLY A 137 -0.26 -2.90 -13.42
N TYR A 138 -0.58 -3.34 -12.20
CA TYR A 138 0.06 -4.49 -11.57
C TYR A 138 -0.56 -5.81 -12.03
N HIS A 139 0.25 -6.85 -12.14
CA HIS A 139 -0.25 -8.22 -12.15
C HIS A 139 -0.65 -8.59 -10.72
N THR A 140 -1.93 -8.88 -10.48
CA THR A 140 -2.45 -9.20 -9.15
C THR A 140 -2.84 -10.66 -9.06
N GLN A 141 -2.35 -11.36 -8.03
CA GLN A 141 -2.62 -12.78 -7.84
C GLN A 141 -2.79 -13.14 -6.37
N SER A 142 -3.71 -14.09 -6.09
CA SER A 142 -4.02 -14.62 -4.77
C SER A 142 -3.71 -16.11 -4.69
N ILE A 143 -3.01 -16.51 -3.61
CA ILE A 143 -2.66 -17.89 -3.33
C ILE A 143 -3.02 -18.22 -1.89
N GLY A 144 -3.75 -19.31 -1.67
CA GLY A 144 -4.17 -19.76 -0.35
C GLY A 144 -5.34 -18.94 0.23
N LYS A 145 -5.39 -18.77 1.55
CA LYS A 145 -6.51 -18.12 2.25
C LYS A 145 -6.29 -16.60 2.36
N VAL A 146 -6.51 -15.86 1.30
CA VAL A 146 -6.46 -14.38 1.32
C VAL A 146 -7.82 -13.79 1.72
N ALA A 147 -8.91 -14.17 1.07
CA ALA A 147 -10.28 -13.90 1.49
C ALA A 147 -10.89 -15.14 2.17
N GLN A 148 -12.01 -14.97 2.89
CA GLN A 148 -12.59 -16.07 3.68
C GLN A 148 -13.24 -17.17 2.83
N ASN A 149 -13.90 -16.83 1.73
CA ASN A 149 -14.70 -17.75 0.89
C ASN A 149 -14.26 -17.65 -0.57
N LEU A 150 -13.01 -18.02 -0.88
CA LEU A 150 -12.46 -17.95 -2.23
C LEU A 150 -13.24 -18.81 -3.24
N GLU A 151 -13.80 -19.94 -2.84
CA GLU A 151 -14.58 -20.82 -3.71
C GLU A 151 -15.92 -20.20 -4.18
N ARG A 152 -16.45 -19.22 -3.40
CA ARG A 152 -17.69 -18.50 -3.72
C ARG A 152 -17.46 -17.05 -4.13
N GLN A 153 -16.26 -16.53 -3.90
CA GLN A 153 -15.92 -15.12 -4.02
C GLN A 153 -14.55 -14.92 -4.67
N ASP A 154 -14.26 -15.72 -5.71
CA ASP A 154 -13.17 -15.40 -6.60
C ASP A 154 -13.52 -14.08 -7.30
N ASP A 155 -13.12 -12.97 -6.63
CA ASP A 155 -13.42 -11.63 -7.10
C ASP A 155 -12.57 -11.31 -8.33
N ALA A 156 -13.09 -11.64 -9.51
CA ALA A 156 -12.44 -11.43 -10.79
C ALA A 156 -12.05 -9.95 -11.04
N TYR A 157 -12.68 -9.02 -10.34
CA TYR A 157 -12.26 -7.61 -10.38
C TYR A 157 -10.91 -7.40 -9.69
N SER A 158 -10.67 -8.12 -8.59
CA SER A 158 -9.46 -7.98 -7.76
C SER A 158 -8.24 -8.64 -8.39
N TRP A 159 -8.39 -9.74 -9.11
CA TRP A 159 -7.28 -10.59 -9.52
C TRP A 159 -7.09 -10.61 -11.03
N SER A 160 -5.83 -10.66 -11.49
CA SER A 160 -5.48 -10.79 -12.91
C SER A 160 -5.70 -12.21 -13.43
N VAL A 161 -5.60 -13.20 -12.55
CA VAL A 161 -5.84 -14.62 -12.79
C VAL A 161 -6.70 -15.18 -11.65
N PRO A 162 -7.43 -16.30 -11.86
CA PRO A 162 -8.22 -16.93 -10.79
C PRO A 162 -7.38 -17.22 -9.56
N SER A 163 -7.96 -17.00 -8.37
CA SER A 163 -7.32 -17.32 -7.10
C SER A 163 -7.01 -18.81 -7.00
N TRP A 164 -5.79 -19.11 -6.51
CA TRP A 164 -5.40 -20.50 -6.31
C TRP A 164 -5.61 -20.93 -4.87
N THR A 165 -6.40 -21.98 -4.67
CA THR A 165 -6.58 -22.63 -3.36
C THR A 165 -6.58 -24.13 -3.51
N GLN A 166 -6.12 -24.84 -2.49
CA GLN A 166 -6.22 -26.30 -2.47
C GLN A 166 -7.36 -26.75 -1.56
N PRO A 167 -8.18 -27.72 -2.01
CA PRO A 167 -9.10 -28.44 -1.13
C PRO A 167 -8.31 -29.15 -0.02
N SER A 168 -8.84 -29.13 1.20
CA SER A 168 -8.21 -29.83 2.31
C SER A 168 -8.81 -31.23 2.46
N SER A 169 -7.93 -32.23 2.51
CA SER A 169 -8.32 -33.60 2.89
C SER A 169 -8.38 -33.80 4.41
N TYR A 170 -7.79 -32.88 5.19
CA TYR A 170 -7.62 -32.99 6.65
C TYR A 170 -8.55 -32.10 7.49
N ASP A 171 -9.41 -31.29 6.88
CA ASP A 171 -10.21 -30.26 7.58
C ASP A 171 -11.60 -30.69 8.03
N ASN A 172 -11.93 -32.00 8.05
CA ASN A 172 -13.25 -32.42 8.47
C ASN A 172 -13.35 -32.50 10.00
N ARG A 173 -13.97 -31.49 10.62
CA ARG A 173 -13.97 -31.24 12.08
C ARG A 173 -14.74 -32.29 12.90
N SER A 174 -15.71 -32.95 12.30
CA SER A 174 -16.64 -33.82 13.05
C SER A 174 -16.06 -35.21 13.49
N SER A 175 -14.79 -35.48 13.17
CA SER A 175 -14.15 -36.77 13.49
C SER A 175 -12.66 -36.67 13.83
N VAL A 176 -12.15 -35.47 14.19
CA VAL A 176 -10.71 -35.25 14.34
C VAL A 176 -10.38 -34.62 15.69
N SER A 177 -9.14 -34.80 16.13
CA SER A 177 -8.54 -34.16 17.28
C SER A 177 -8.31 -32.66 16.99
N SER A 178 -8.29 -31.82 18.05
CA SER A 178 -7.98 -30.39 17.96
C SER A 178 -6.53 -30.13 17.54
N TRP A 179 -5.64 -31.10 17.69
CA TRP A 179 -4.25 -31.02 17.25
C TRP A 179 -3.68 -32.39 16.87
N GLN A 180 -2.65 -32.40 16.04
CA GLN A 180 -1.90 -33.62 15.72
C GLN A 180 -0.51 -33.29 15.15
N ALA A 181 0.52 -33.99 15.67
CA ALA A 181 1.85 -34.05 15.08
C ALA A 181 1.85 -35.13 13.98
N LEU A 182 1.94 -34.71 12.73
CA LEU A 182 1.85 -35.57 11.56
C LEU A 182 3.23 -36.01 11.07
N ASP A 183 3.37 -37.27 10.68
CA ASP A 183 4.59 -37.81 10.05
C ASP A 183 4.54 -37.58 8.53
N VAL A 184 4.61 -36.31 8.12
CA VAL A 184 4.50 -35.86 6.74
C VAL A 184 5.50 -34.72 6.46
N GLU A 185 5.79 -34.49 5.18
CA GLU A 185 6.55 -33.34 4.75
C GLU A 185 5.66 -32.06 4.65
N ASP A 186 6.30 -30.90 4.61
CA ASP A 186 5.59 -29.61 4.59
C ASP A 186 4.61 -29.50 3.42
N ASP A 187 5.00 -29.91 2.21
CA ASP A 187 4.20 -29.80 0.99
C ASP A 187 3.12 -30.90 0.85
N GLU A 188 3.03 -31.80 1.80
CA GLU A 188 1.87 -32.68 1.95
C GLU A 188 0.68 -31.97 2.64
N LEU A 189 0.95 -30.88 3.37
CA LEU A 189 -0.06 -30.03 3.98
C LEU A 189 -0.40 -28.83 3.10
N ARG A 190 -1.57 -28.22 3.37
CA ARG A 190 -2.12 -27.10 2.59
C ARG A 190 -1.15 -25.91 2.52
N ASP A 191 -0.61 -25.48 3.65
CA ASP A 191 0.21 -24.26 3.71
C ASP A 191 1.58 -24.47 3.08
N GLY A 192 2.15 -25.67 3.15
CA GLY A 192 3.35 -26.02 2.40
C GLY A 192 3.12 -25.99 0.89
N ARG A 193 1.97 -26.49 0.42
CA ARG A 193 1.58 -26.37 -1.00
C ARG A 193 1.30 -24.92 -1.40
N THR A 194 0.75 -24.12 -0.49
CA THR A 194 0.55 -22.68 -0.70
C THR A 194 1.90 -21.97 -0.89
N ALA A 195 2.89 -22.25 -0.04
CA ALA A 195 4.24 -21.69 -0.17
C ALA A 195 4.91 -22.13 -1.48
N LYS A 196 4.82 -23.42 -1.83
CA LYS A 196 5.36 -23.96 -3.08
C LYS A 196 4.73 -23.26 -4.31
N ARG A 197 3.41 -23.12 -4.32
CA ARG A 197 2.74 -22.39 -5.42
C ARG A 197 3.12 -20.91 -5.46
N ALA A 198 3.30 -20.26 -4.31
CA ALA A 198 3.76 -18.88 -4.25
C ALA A 198 5.17 -18.72 -4.86
N ILE A 199 6.06 -19.68 -4.62
CA ILE A 199 7.39 -19.72 -5.21
C ILE A 199 7.32 -19.86 -6.74
N GLU A 200 6.54 -20.81 -7.25
CA GLU A 200 6.32 -21.00 -8.69
C GLU A 200 5.79 -19.73 -9.35
N VAL A 201 4.82 -19.08 -8.70
CA VAL A 201 4.24 -17.83 -9.21
C VAL A 201 5.26 -16.69 -9.20
N LEU A 202 6.10 -16.57 -8.17
CA LEU A 202 7.18 -15.56 -8.17
C LEU A 202 8.11 -15.73 -9.36
N GLU A 203 8.46 -16.98 -9.74
CA GLU A 203 9.24 -17.27 -10.95
C GLU A 203 8.48 -16.85 -12.23
N GLU A 204 7.17 -17.13 -12.31
CA GLU A 204 6.33 -16.78 -13.46
C GLU A 204 6.21 -15.26 -13.67
N ILE A 205 6.10 -14.48 -12.57
CA ILE A 205 5.79 -13.04 -12.62
C ILE A 205 6.99 -12.13 -12.30
N GLN A 206 8.18 -12.66 -12.09
CA GLN A 206 9.38 -11.90 -11.64
C GLN A 206 9.72 -10.69 -12.52
N ASN A 207 9.34 -10.72 -13.80
CA ASN A 207 9.57 -9.64 -14.76
C ASN A 207 8.39 -8.66 -14.86
N ASN A 208 7.32 -8.91 -14.13
CA ASN A 208 6.15 -8.06 -14.09
C ASN A 208 6.19 -7.20 -12.82
N ARG A 209 5.52 -6.06 -12.86
CA ARG A 209 5.14 -5.36 -11.63
C ARG A 209 3.97 -6.13 -11.02
N PHE A 210 4.12 -6.60 -9.78
CA PHE A 210 3.15 -7.50 -9.18
C PHE A 210 2.65 -7.08 -7.80
N PHE A 211 1.43 -7.49 -7.50
CA PHE A 211 0.84 -7.58 -6.18
C PHE A 211 0.49 -9.05 -5.92
N LEU A 212 1.34 -9.74 -5.16
CA LEU A 212 1.15 -11.15 -4.81
C LEU A 212 0.67 -11.27 -3.37
N ALA A 213 -0.57 -11.77 -3.19
CA ALA A 213 -1.12 -12.06 -1.88
C ALA A 213 -1.01 -13.55 -1.57
N VAL A 214 -0.39 -13.90 -0.44
CA VAL A 214 -0.19 -15.28 0.02
C VAL A 214 -0.87 -15.44 1.38
N GLY A 215 -1.91 -16.27 1.43
CA GLY A 215 -2.71 -16.50 2.62
C GLY A 215 -2.46 -17.87 3.25
N PHE A 216 -1.90 -17.91 4.45
CA PHE A 216 -1.72 -19.14 5.22
C PHE A 216 -2.89 -19.37 6.16
N ARG A 217 -3.21 -20.67 6.35
CA ARG A 217 -4.32 -21.08 7.21
C ARG A 217 -3.88 -21.37 8.64
N LYS A 218 -2.68 -21.94 8.83
CA LYS A 218 -2.16 -22.15 10.19
C LYS A 218 -1.68 -20.82 10.77
N PRO A 219 -1.82 -20.64 12.12
CA PRO A 219 -2.22 -21.62 13.13
C PRO A 219 -3.73 -21.81 13.39
N HIS A 220 -4.63 -21.53 12.46
CA HIS A 220 -6.06 -21.85 12.65
C HIS A 220 -6.28 -23.35 12.94
N LEU A 221 -7.16 -23.65 13.90
CA LEU A 221 -7.58 -25.03 14.27
C LEU A 221 -8.03 -25.85 13.05
N PRO A 222 -7.85 -27.18 13.08
CA PRO A 222 -7.08 -27.94 14.06
C PRO A 222 -5.58 -27.64 13.93
N PHE A 223 -4.83 -27.69 15.03
CA PHE A 223 -3.39 -27.40 15.06
C PHE A 223 -2.59 -28.58 14.48
N TYR A 224 -2.74 -28.85 13.20
CA TYR A 224 -1.98 -29.88 12.50
C TYR A 224 -0.72 -29.28 11.89
N ALA A 225 0.41 -29.92 12.21
CA ALA A 225 1.69 -29.57 11.63
C ALA A 225 2.57 -30.83 11.50
N PRO A 226 3.60 -30.84 10.64
CA PRO A 226 4.60 -31.89 10.64
C PRO A 226 5.27 -32.05 12.00
N ARG A 227 5.55 -33.29 12.40
CA ARG A 227 6.11 -33.65 13.71
C ARG A 227 7.35 -32.84 14.08
N LYS A 228 8.23 -32.54 13.11
CA LYS A 228 9.45 -31.77 13.32
C LYS A 228 9.19 -30.39 13.98
N TYR A 229 8.03 -29.78 13.77
CA TYR A 229 7.68 -28.49 14.42
C TYR A 229 7.21 -28.67 15.86
N TYR A 230 6.60 -29.81 16.19
CA TYR A 230 6.28 -30.16 17.58
C TYR A 230 7.54 -30.48 18.39
N GLU A 231 8.54 -31.11 17.76
CA GLU A 231 9.82 -31.45 18.37
C GLU A 231 10.61 -30.24 18.81
N LEU A 232 10.45 -29.06 18.16
CA LEU A 232 11.05 -27.79 18.56
C LEU A 232 10.66 -27.38 19.99
N TYR A 233 9.56 -27.92 20.51
CA TYR A 233 8.99 -27.55 21.80
C TYR A 233 9.09 -28.67 22.85
N ASN A 234 9.91 -29.71 22.62
CA ASN A 234 10.05 -30.83 23.57
C ASN A 234 10.57 -30.36 24.94
N ASP A 235 11.54 -29.44 24.92
CA ASP A 235 12.19 -28.92 26.13
C ASP A 235 11.72 -27.48 26.47
N VAL A 236 10.66 -26.99 25.81
CA VAL A 236 10.11 -25.65 26.06
C VAL A 236 8.95 -25.75 27.06
N SER A 237 9.04 -24.96 28.12
CA SER A 237 7.97 -24.79 29.10
C SER A 237 7.12 -23.58 28.75
N PHE A 238 5.82 -23.80 28.56
CA PHE A 238 4.84 -22.73 28.42
C PHE A 238 4.19 -22.42 29.75
N ASN A 239 3.82 -21.15 29.93
CA ASN A 239 3.03 -20.72 31.09
C ASN A 239 1.54 -20.81 30.76
N LEU A 240 0.75 -21.12 31.79
CA LEU A 240 -0.70 -20.95 31.70
C LEU A 240 -1.04 -19.45 31.52
N PRO A 241 -2.17 -19.13 30.89
CA PRO A 241 -2.66 -17.77 30.81
C PRO A 241 -2.75 -17.12 32.21
N SER A 242 -2.38 -15.87 32.32
CA SER A 242 -2.41 -15.10 33.59
C SER A 242 -3.83 -14.94 34.15
N SER A 243 -4.86 -15.11 33.33
CA SER A 243 -6.27 -15.12 33.71
C SER A 243 -6.97 -16.26 33.00
N SER A 244 -7.37 -17.30 33.76
CA SER A 244 -8.17 -18.42 33.27
C SER A 244 -9.68 -18.22 33.45
N ASP A 245 -10.08 -17.18 34.17
CA ASP A 245 -11.46 -16.85 34.47
C ASP A 245 -11.89 -15.56 33.75
N LEU A 246 -13.20 -15.38 33.57
CA LEU A 246 -13.73 -14.10 33.12
C LEU A 246 -13.26 -12.96 34.02
N PRO A 247 -13.04 -11.76 33.48
CA PRO A 247 -12.66 -10.61 34.28
C PRO A 247 -13.67 -10.36 35.40
N ASN A 248 -13.19 -10.02 36.57
CA ASN A 248 -14.03 -9.61 37.67
C ASN A 248 -14.96 -8.49 37.22
N TYR A 249 -16.25 -8.55 37.53
CA TYR A 249 -17.29 -7.59 37.18
C TYR A 249 -17.55 -7.43 35.69
N ALA A 250 -17.11 -8.39 34.83
CA ALA A 250 -17.47 -8.38 33.42
C ALA A 250 -18.96 -8.59 33.21
N PRO A 251 -19.59 -7.94 32.23
CA PRO A 251 -20.99 -8.19 31.89
C PRO A 251 -21.20 -9.64 31.39
N SER A 252 -22.34 -10.25 31.69
CA SER A 252 -22.65 -11.63 31.30
C SER A 252 -22.62 -11.86 29.78
N ILE A 253 -22.78 -10.83 28.97
CA ILE A 253 -22.69 -10.91 27.49
C ILE A 253 -21.27 -11.29 27.01
N THR A 254 -20.25 -11.07 27.83
CA THR A 254 -18.88 -11.47 27.53
C THR A 254 -18.65 -12.98 27.62
N ASP A 255 -19.54 -13.67 28.32
CA ASP A 255 -19.51 -15.13 28.49
C ASP A 255 -20.09 -15.89 27.29
N GLY A 256 -19.62 -15.57 26.11
CA GLY A 256 -20.09 -16.19 24.85
C GLY A 256 -19.63 -17.63 24.68
N ASN A 257 -20.51 -18.46 24.15
CA ASN A 257 -20.33 -19.91 23.94
C ASN A 257 -19.35 -20.19 22.79
N PHE A 258 -18.39 -21.11 22.98
CA PHE A 258 -17.36 -21.50 22.03
C PHE A 258 -17.85 -22.58 21.04
N LYS A 259 -18.94 -22.31 20.29
CA LYS A 259 -19.34 -23.18 19.19
C LYS A 259 -18.18 -23.37 18.22
N GLY A 260 -17.90 -24.64 17.87
CA GLY A 260 -16.85 -25.04 16.96
C GLY A 260 -15.52 -25.44 17.62
N PHE A 261 -15.23 -25.01 18.85
CA PHE A 261 -14.11 -25.54 19.63
C PHE A 261 -14.43 -26.90 20.29
N ARG A 262 -15.63 -27.01 20.81
CA ARG A 262 -16.12 -28.28 21.44
C ARG A 262 -16.57 -29.35 20.43
N ASP A 263 -16.48 -29.08 19.13
CA ASP A 263 -16.73 -30.05 18.08
C ASP A 263 -15.55 -31.04 17.90
N PHE A 264 -14.39 -30.78 18.53
CA PHE A 264 -13.23 -31.67 18.49
C PHE A 264 -13.36 -32.77 19.53
N GLN A 265 -13.00 -34.03 19.16
CA GLN A 265 -13.15 -35.21 20.00
C GLN A 265 -12.37 -35.19 21.32
N ASP A 266 -11.26 -34.47 21.36
CA ASP A 266 -10.36 -34.38 22.49
C ASP A 266 -10.64 -33.15 23.38
N ILE A 267 -11.71 -32.41 23.09
CA ILE A 267 -12.17 -31.27 23.87
C ILE A 267 -13.45 -31.66 24.61
N PRO A 268 -13.53 -31.45 25.96
CA PRO A 268 -14.74 -31.73 26.72
C PRO A 268 -15.95 -30.93 26.22
N ASP A 269 -17.12 -31.54 26.25
CA ASP A 269 -18.37 -30.89 25.84
C ASP A 269 -18.73 -29.68 26.71
N GLU A 270 -18.34 -29.69 28.01
CA GLU A 270 -18.63 -28.64 29.01
C GLU A 270 -17.44 -28.42 29.94
N GLY A 271 -17.52 -27.33 30.71
CA GLY A 271 -16.54 -26.95 31.72
C GLY A 271 -15.26 -26.32 31.17
N THR A 272 -14.35 -26.00 32.07
CA THR A 272 -13.02 -25.45 31.75
C THR A 272 -12.06 -26.57 31.37
N LEU A 273 -11.10 -26.31 30.51
CA LEU A 273 -10.04 -27.25 30.22
C LEU A 273 -9.13 -27.44 31.43
N SER A 274 -8.57 -28.65 31.62
CA SER A 274 -7.50 -28.84 32.60
C SER A 274 -6.25 -28.04 32.20
N GLU A 275 -5.43 -27.70 33.18
CA GLU A 275 -4.13 -27.05 32.97
C GLU A 275 -3.26 -27.82 31.97
N ALA A 276 -3.21 -29.15 32.13
CA ALA A 276 -2.46 -30.03 31.23
C ALA A 276 -2.97 -29.92 29.76
N LYS A 277 -4.30 -29.91 29.56
CA LYS A 277 -4.89 -29.77 28.22
C LYS A 277 -4.69 -28.37 27.64
N THR A 278 -4.72 -27.35 28.49
CA THR A 278 -4.43 -25.97 28.09
C THR A 278 -2.98 -25.82 27.59
N LEU A 279 -2.01 -26.35 28.34
CA LEU A 279 -0.59 -26.32 27.95
C LEU A 279 -0.33 -27.16 26.69
N GLU A 280 -0.99 -28.30 26.55
CA GLU A 280 -0.94 -29.13 25.33
C GLU A 280 -1.38 -28.34 24.09
N LEU A 281 -2.48 -27.60 24.18
CA LEU A 281 -3.02 -26.81 23.08
C LEU A 281 -2.18 -25.57 22.78
N ILE A 282 -1.61 -24.92 23.81
CA ILE A 282 -0.65 -23.80 23.63
C ILE A 282 0.57 -24.29 22.87
N ARG A 283 1.13 -25.46 23.25
CA ARG A 283 2.24 -26.08 22.53
C ARG A 283 1.86 -26.43 21.08
N ALA A 284 0.67 -26.94 20.87
CA ALA A 284 0.18 -27.27 19.54
C ALA A 284 0.00 -26.02 18.65
N TYR A 285 -0.51 -24.92 19.22
CA TYR A 285 -0.56 -23.62 18.57
C TYR A 285 0.84 -23.13 18.18
N ALA A 286 1.80 -23.21 19.10
CA ALA A 286 3.19 -22.83 18.86
C ALA A 286 3.82 -23.63 17.72
N ALA A 287 3.63 -24.95 17.69
CA ALA A 287 4.10 -25.82 16.61
C ALA A 287 3.48 -25.45 15.24
N SER A 288 2.17 -25.18 15.22
CA SER A 288 1.47 -24.71 14.02
C SER A 288 1.96 -23.32 13.55
N THR A 289 2.32 -22.46 14.49
CA THR A 289 2.91 -21.14 14.20
C THR A 289 4.31 -21.28 13.59
N SER A 290 5.16 -22.16 14.14
CA SER A 290 6.48 -22.46 13.58
C SER A 290 6.41 -23.09 12.19
N PHE A 291 5.41 -23.93 11.94
CA PHE A 291 5.16 -24.44 10.60
C PHE A 291 4.82 -23.31 9.61
N THR A 292 3.98 -22.36 10.01
CA THR A 292 3.66 -21.17 9.19
C THR A 292 4.88 -20.28 8.99
N ASP A 293 5.67 -20.05 10.04
CA ASP A 293 6.92 -19.30 9.95
C ASP A 293 7.88 -19.90 8.90
N ALA A 294 8.01 -21.23 8.87
CA ALA A 294 8.83 -21.89 7.87
C ALA A 294 8.29 -21.68 6.44
N GLN A 295 6.95 -21.70 6.25
CA GLN A 295 6.35 -21.46 4.95
C GLN A 295 6.54 -20.00 4.49
N VAL A 296 6.41 -19.03 5.38
CA VAL A 296 6.79 -17.62 5.14
C VAL A 296 8.26 -17.55 4.75
N GLY A 297 9.13 -18.26 5.46
CA GLY A 297 10.57 -18.34 5.19
C GLY A 297 10.91 -18.86 3.81
N HIS A 298 10.22 -19.92 3.35
CA HIS A 298 10.43 -20.46 2.00
C HIS A 298 10.15 -19.43 0.91
N VAL A 299 9.04 -18.68 1.03
CA VAL A 299 8.68 -17.63 0.06
C VAL A 299 9.66 -16.46 0.12
N LEU A 300 10.02 -15.99 1.32
CA LEU A 300 11.00 -14.90 1.50
C LEU A 300 12.38 -15.26 0.94
N ASN A 301 12.86 -16.49 1.21
CA ASN A 301 14.13 -16.96 0.68
C ASN A 301 14.14 -17.00 -0.85
N HIS A 302 13.01 -17.38 -1.46
CA HIS A 302 12.91 -17.41 -2.91
C HIS A 302 12.85 -15.99 -3.51
N LEU A 303 12.17 -15.05 -2.85
CA LEU A 303 12.20 -13.63 -3.22
C LEU A 303 13.64 -13.07 -3.17
N ASP A 304 14.43 -13.45 -2.13
CA ASP A 304 15.84 -13.11 -2.00
C ASP A 304 16.69 -13.72 -3.16
N LEU A 305 16.45 -15.00 -3.52
CA LEU A 305 17.11 -15.68 -4.64
C LEU A 305 16.87 -14.99 -5.98
N LEU A 306 15.66 -14.53 -6.22
CA LEU A 306 15.27 -13.78 -7.42
C LEU A 306 15.77 -12.32 -7.40
N ARG A 307 16.41 -11.87 -6.31
CA ARG A 307 16.89 -10.49 -6.10
C ARG A 307 15.76 -9.44 -6.19
N LEU A 308 14.56 -9.82 -5.77
CA LEU A 308 13.40 -8.95 -5.80
C LEU A 308 13.15 -8.22 -4.47
N THR A 309 13.81 -8.61 -3.40
CA THR A 309 13.59 -8.07 -2.05
C THR A 309 13.79 -6.56 -1.99
N GLU A 310 14.82 -6.02 -2.65
CA GLU A 310 15.10 -4.58 -2.66
C GLU A 310 14.13 -3.76 -3.54
N ASN A 311 13.23 -4.44 -4.25
CA ASN A 311 12.20 -3.83 -5.09
C ASN A 311 10.79 -4.32 -4.73
N THR A 312 10.58 -4.79 -3.49
CA THR A 312 9.29 -5.34 -3.06
C THR A 312 8.94 -4.84 -1.67
N VAL A 313 7.77 -4.20 -1.54
CA VAL A 313 7.16 -3.92 -0.24
C VAL A 313 6.60 -5.23 0.29
N ILE A 314 6.97 -5.60 1.52
CA ILE A 314 6.52 -6.83 2.16
C ILE A 314 5.65 -6.49 3.36
N VAL A 315 4.44 -7.03 3.40
CA VAL A 315 3.55 -6.94 4.55
C VAL A 315 3.28 -8.33 5.08
N LEU A 316 3.38 -8.51 6.40
CA LEU A 316 2.89 -9.69 7.11
C LEU A 316 1.89 -9.24 8.16
N VAL A 317 0.67 -9.80 8.11
CA VAL A 317 -0.43 -9.45 9.02
C VAL A 317 -1.20 -10.70 9.44
N GLY A 318 -1.54 -10.79 10.74
CA GLY A 318 -2.61 -11.67 11.22
C GLY A 318 -3.96 -11.02 10.95
N ASP A 319 -4.97 -11.80 10.57
CA ASP A 319 -6.30 -11.22 10.31
C ASP A 319 -7.03 -10.77 11.59
N HIS A 320 -6.74 -11.38 12.71
CA HIS A 320 -7.15 -11.01 14.08
C HIS A 320 -6.31 -11.78 15.09
N GLY A 321 -6.50 -11.53 16.38
CA GLY A 321 -5.90 -12.29 17.45
C GLY A 321 -6.60 -13.62 17.74
N PHE A 322 -6.21 -14.29 18.85
CA PHE A 322 -6.72 -15.61 19.21
C PHE A 322 -6.55 -15.86 20.72
N HIS A 323 -7.57 -16.43 21.38
CA HIS A 323 -7.51 -16.88 22.76
C HIS A 323 -6.88 -18.28 22.87
N LEU A 324 -6.00 -18.45 23.84
CA LEU A 324 -5.36 -19.72 24.21
C LEU A 324 -5.65 -20.08 25.68
N GLY A 325 -6.86 -19.79 26.14
CA GLY A 325 -7.29 -20.01 27.51
C GLY A 325 -7.45 -18.75 28.35
N GLU A 326 -7.00 -17.58 27.87
CA GLU A 326 -7.22 -16.30 28.55
C GLU A 326 -8.73 -16.06 28.74
N HIS A 327 -9.10 -15.57 29.92
CA HIS A 327 -10.48 -15.32 30.33
C HIS A 327 -11.36 -16.58 30.30
N GLY A 328 -10.76 -17.77 30.41
CA GLY A 328 -11.45 -19.05 30.21
C GLY A 328 -11.91 -19.29 28.79
N LYS A 329 -11.37 -18.55 27.81
CA LYS A 329 -11.82 -18.54 26.43
C LYS A 329 -10.84 -19.18 25.47
N TRP A 330 -11.37 -19.69 24.37
CA TRP A 330 -10.65 -20.21 23.23
C TRP A 330 -11.19 -19.61 21.93
N LEU A 331 -10.45 -19.70 20.85
CA LEU A 331 -10.79 -19.08 19.55
C LEU A 331 -10.67 -17.55 19.59
N LYS A 332 -11.59 -16.87 18.94
CA LYS A 332 -11.67 -15.42 18.70
C LYS A 332 -13.11 -14.94 18.88
N ASN A 333 -13.45 -13.78 18.32
CA ASN A 333 -14.79 -13.19 18.35
C ASN A 333 -15.16 -12.61 19.72
N THR A 334 -14.18 -12.07 20.44
CA THR A 334 -14.33 -11.23 21.63
C THR A 334 -13.72 -9.86 21.37
N LEU A 335 -13.94 -8.88 22.25
CA LEU A 335 -13.32 -7.55 22.15
C LEU A 335 -12.14 -7.36 23.12
N PHE A 336 -11.63 -8.45 23.69
CA PHE A 336 -10.42 -8.45 24.49
C PHE A 336 -9.17 -8.27 23.63
N GLU A 337 -8.10 -7.72 24.21
CA GLU A 337 -6.82 -7.45 23.53
C GLU A 337 -6.32 -8.65 22.72
N VAL A 338 -6.30 -9.83 23.33
CA VAL A 338 -5.79 -11.07 22.70
C VAL A 338 -6.57 -11.49 21.45
N SER A 339 -7.81 -11.01 21.29
CA SER A 339 -8.68 -11.34 20.14
C SER A 339 -8.65 -10.27 19.05
N VAL A 340 -8.43 -9.00 19.40
CA VAL A 340 -8.46 -7.88 18.43
C VAL A 340 -7.08 -7.39 18.03
N ARG A 341 -6.03 -7.67 18.80
CA ARG A 341 -4.64 -7.32 18.47
C ARG A 341 -4.03 -8.37 17.55
N SER A 342 -3.47 -7.90 16.44
CA SER A 342 -2.84 -8.75 15.42
C SER A 342 -1.37 -8.38 15.24
N PRO A 343 -0.50 -9.32 14.86
CA PRO A 343 0.84 -8.95 14.40
C PRO A 343 0.72 -8.19 13.07
N LEU A 344 1.54 -7.16 12.95
CA LEU A 344 1.70 -6.38 11.72
C LEU A 344 3.16 -5.99 11.55
N ILE A 345 3.73 -6.38 10.43
CA ILE A 345 5.09 -6.01 10.02
C ILE A 345 5.00 -5.45 8.61
N VAL A 346 5.60 -4.28 8.40
CA VAL A 346 5.68 -3.63 7.08
C VAL A 346 7.15 -3.35 6.77
N SER A 347 7.64 -3.90 5.67
CA SER A 347 9.00 -3.66 5.16
C SER A 347 8.92 -2.95 3.82
N VAL A 348 9.41 -1.72 3.76
CA VAL A 348 9.46 -0.89 2.56
C VAL A 348 10.91 -0.74 2.14
N PRO A 349 11.25 -1.03 0.86
CA PRO A 349 12.62 -0.85 0.38
C PRO A 349 13.10 0.59 0.60
N GLY A 350 14.30 0.73 1.15
CA GLY A 350 14.89 2.05 1.39
C GLY A 350 14.32 2.82 2.59
N GLN A 351 13.43 2.23 3.39
CA GLN A 351 12.95 2.88 4.62
C GLN A 351 14.11 3.29 5.55
N PRO A 352 14.04 4.46 6.20
CA PRO A 352 15.16 5.00 6.97
C PRO A 352 15.47 4.19 8.24
N HIS A 353 14.46 3.54 8.80
CA HIS A 353 14.56 2.78 10.04
C HIS A 353 14.16 1.32 9.82
N GLN A 354 15.12 0.39 9.91
CA GLN A 354 14.89 -1.05 9.82
C GLN A 354 14.98 -1.69 11.22
N GLY A 355 14.18 -2.73 11.45
CA GLY A 355 14.16 -3.46 12.71
C GLY A 355 13.56 -2.68 13.87
N VAL A 356 12.83 -1.61 13.61
CA VAL A 356 12.23 -0.76 14.62
C VAL A 356 10.86 -1.27 15.02
N LYS A 357 10.55 -1.15 16.31
CA LYS A 357 9.22 -1.37 16.88
C LYS A 357 8.56 -0.04 17.19
N THR A 358 7.29 0.07 16.87
CA THR A 358 6.48 1.25 17.22
C THR A 358 5.30 0.87 18.08
N ASP A 359 4.97 1.74 19.03
CA ASP A 359 3.77 1.65 19.88
C ASP A 359 2.63 2.51 19.36
N ALA A 360 2.76 3.08 18.18
CA ALA A 360 1.67 3.79 17.49
C ALA A 360 0.46 2.86 17.30
N LEU A 361 -0.74 3.40 17.54
CA LEU A 361 -1.98 2.64 17.36
C LEU A 361 -2.29 2.49 15.87
N ALA A 362 -2.07 1.31 15.32
CA ALA A 362 -2.41 0.98 13.94
C ALA A 362 -3.72 0.19 13.86
N GLU A 363 -4.41 0.33 12.76
CA GLU A 363 -5.62 -0.43 12.44
C GLU A 363 -5.43 -1.15 11.10
N LEU A 364 -5.98 -2.35 10.94
CA LEU A 364 -5.72 -3.13 9.72
C LEU A 364 -6.29 -2.48 8.44
N VAL A 365 -7.25 -1.57 8.54
CA VAL A 365 -7.71 -0.71 7.43
C VAL A 365 -6.64 0.28 6.94
N ASP A 366 -5.60 0.54 7.74
CA ASP A 366 -4.49 1.43 7.39
C ASP A 366 -3.53 0.81 6.36
N ILE A 367 -3.56 -0.50 6.20
CA ILE A 367 -2.70 -1.23 5.27
C ILE A 367 -2.92 -0.78 3.82
N TYR A 368 -4.17 -0.60 3.40
CA TYR A 368 -4.51 -0.22 2.04
C TYR A 368 -3.90 1.15 1.66
N PRO A 369 -4.19 2.27 2.37
CA PRO A 369 -3.57 3.55 2.05
C PRO A 369 -2.04 3.53 2.19
N THR A 370 -1.47 2.74 3.11
CA THR A 370 -0.02 2.57 3.28
C THR A 370 0.62 1.97 2.03
N LEU A 371 0.05 0.91 1.48
CA LEU A 371 0.57 0.28 0.27
C LEU A 371 0.41 1.19 -0.96
N CYS A 372 -0.68 1.97 -1.03
CA CYS A 372 -0.83 2.98 -2.08
C CYS A 372 0.30 4.01 -2.03
N GLU A 373 0.56 4.59 -0.86
CA GLU A 373 1.61 5.60 -0.68
C GLU A 373 3.00 5.02 -0.93
N ALA A 374 3.33 3.87 -0.33
CA ALA A 374 4.61 3.19 -0.54
C ALA A 374 4.89 2.90 -2.02
N CYS A 375 3.86 2.56 -2.79
CA CYS A 375 3.95 2.27 -4.23
C CYS A 375 3.68 3.48 -5.13
N GLN A 376 3.52 4.69 -4.56
CA GLN A 376 3.27 5.93 -5.29
C GLN A 376 2.05 5.85 -6.23
N ILE A 377 1.00 5.17 -5.79
CA ILE A 377 -0.31 5.15 -6.46
C ILE A 377 -1.31 5.98 -5.64
N SER A 378 -2.27 6.60 -6.32
CA SER A 378 -3.25 7.47 -5.67
C SER A 378 -4.03 6.74 -4.58
N ILE A 379 -4.19 7.36 -3.41
CA ILE A 379 -5.01 6.83 -2.33
C ILE A 379 -6.48 7.11 -2.62
N PRO A 380 -7.35 6.09 -2.71
CA PRO A 380 -8.78 6.31 -2.93
C PRO A 380 -9.43 7.06 -1.75
N SER A 381 -10.21 8.09 -2.05
CA SER A 381 -10.82 8.97 -1.03
C SER A 381 -11.86 8.31 -0.14
N GLN A 382 -12.39 7.15 -0.53
CA GLN A 382 -13.39 6.41 0.25
C GLN A 382 -12.80 5.57 1.39
N LEU A 383 -11.47 5.48 1.52
CA LEU A 383 -10.85 4.66 2.55
C LEU A 383 -11.11 5.22 3.96
N GLU A 384 -11.27 4.33 4.93
CA GLU A 384 -11.51 4.65 6.35
C GLU A 384 -10.29 4.36 7.22
N GLY A 385 -9.13 4.15 6.61
CA GLY A 385 -7.80 4.09 7.19
C GLY A 385 -6.94 5.24 6.71
N ILE A 386 -5.78 5.42 7.36
CA ILE A 386 -4.75 6.39 6.94
C ILE A 386 -3.43 5.68 6.73
N SER A 387 -2.58 6.22 5.86
CA SER A 387 -1.28 5.62 5.58
C SER A 387 -0.36 5.66 6.79
N MET A 388 0.27 4.53 7.08
CA MET A 388 1.28 4.38 8.14
C MET A 388 2.70 4.78 7.67
N MET A 389 2.88 5.23 6.44
CA MET A 389 4.19 5.66 5.94
C MET A 389 4.84 6.70 6.86
N PRO A 390 4.13 7.73 7.39
CA PRO A 390 4.73 8.67 8.34
C PRO A 390 5.28 8.03 9.62
N ILE A 391 4.71 6.92 10.09
CA ILE A 391 5.22 6.16 11.25
C ILE A 391 6.40 5.25 10.86
N ILE A 392 6.42 4.74 9.63
CA ILE A 392 7.54 3.94 9.12
C ILE A 392 8.77 4.85 8.94
N GLU A 393 8.56 6.10 8.54
CA GLU A 393 9.61 7.11 8.38
C GLU A 393 10.06 7.71 9.73
N GLU A 394 9.12 7.95 10.65
CA GLU A 394 9.36 8.51 11.97
C GLU A 394 8.60 7.72 13.05
N PRO A 395 9.15 6.61 13.58
CA PRO A 395 8.44 5.69 14.48
C PRO A 395 7.95 6.30 15.79
N ALA A 396 8.54 7.41 16.24
CA ALA A 396 8.17 8.12 17.46
C ALA A 396 7.14 9.25 17.21
N ARG A 397 6.71 9.46 15.98
CA ARG A 397 5.75 10.51 15.63
C ARG A 397 4.42 10.35 16.36
N MET A 398 3.83 11.46 16.80
CA MET A 398 2.45 11.46 17.32
C MET A 398 1.50 10.95 16.24
N TRP A 399 0.58 10.11 16.63
CA TRP A 399 -0.28 9.36 15.72
C TRP A 399 -1.73 9.30 16.21
N LYS A 400 -2.52 8.36 15.70
CA LYS A 400 -3.89 8.14 16.15
C LYS A 400 -4.00 8.06 17.66
N THR A 401 -5.00 8.72 18.21
CA THR A 401 -5.27 8.70 19.65
C THR A 401 -6.10 7.48 20.08
N ALA A 402 -6.69 6.75 19.13
CA ALA A 402 -7.44 5.52 19.41
C ALA A 402 -7.53 4.60 18.17
N ALA A 403 -7.74 3.30 18.44
CA ALA A 403 -8.13 2.28 17.48
C ALA A 403 -9.52 1.73 17.83
N PHE A 404 -10.29 1.31 16.80
CA PHE A 404 -11.69 0.91 16.94
C PHE A 404 -11.92 -0.51 16.46
N SER A 405 -12.56 -1.33 17.31
CA SER A 405 -12.97 -2.69 16.98
C SER A 405 -14.44 -2.89 17.33
N GLN A 406 -15.14 -3.73 16.57
CA GLN A 406 -16.54 -4.03 16.84
C GLN A 406 -16.86 -5.53 16.68
N LYS A 407 -17.90 -5.98 17.40
CA LYS A 407 -18.45 -7.32 17.28
C LYS A 407 -19.91 -7.22 16.85
N GLY A 408 -20.23 -7.77 15.66
CA GLY A 408 -21.56 -7.62 15.07
C GLY A 408 -21.93 -6.15 14.79
N ARG A 409 -23.14 -5.93 14.28
CA ARG A 409 -23.59 -4.56 13.94
C ARG A 409 -23.87 -3.70 15.18
N SER A 410 -24.43 -4.28 16.22
CA SER A 410 -24.82 -3.59 17.46
C SER A 410 -24.61 -4.44 18.71
N THR A 411 -23.72 -5.43 18.62
CA THR A 411 -23.47 -6.33 19.75
C THR A 411 -22.46 -5.73 20.71
N GLY A 412 -21.34 -5.19 20.20
CA GLY A 412 -20.33 -4.54 21.01
C GLY A 412 -19.44 -3.63 20.16
N ASN A 413 -19.04 -2.48 20.72
CA ASN A 413 -18.10 -1.54 20.14
C ASN A 413 -17.01 -1.22 21.16
N SER A 414 -15.76 -1.21 20.74
CA SER A 414 -14.61 -1.00 21.60
C SER A 414 -13.68 0.08 21.04
N ILE A 415 -13.21 0.95 21.94
CA ILE A 415 -12.15 1.92 21.66
C ILE A 415 -10.90 1.53 22.47
N ARG A 416 -9.75 1.50 21.82
CA ARG A 416 -8.43 1.27 22.44
C ARG A 416 -7.61 2.55 22.33
N THR A 417 -7.38 3.21 23.44
CA THR A 417 -6.48 4.37 23.57
C THR A 417 -5.08 3.90 23.96
N GLU A 418 -4.15 4.80 24.21
CA GLU A 418 -2.82 4.44 24.70
C GLU A 418 -2.88 3.64 26.01
N GLN A 419 -3.71 4.06 26.95
CA GLN A 419 -3.78 3.52 28.31
C GLN A 419 -4.99 2.59 28.52
N TYR A 420 -6.12 2.87 27.87
CA TYR A 420 -7.40 2.24 28.21
C TYR A 420 -8.00 1.48 27.04
N ARG A 421 -8.73 0.40 27.36
CA ARG A 421 -9.77 -0.17 26.49
C ARG A 421 -11.12 0.09 27.14
N TYR A 422 -12.01 0.69 26.39
CA TYR A 422 -13.42 0.86 26.78
C TYR A 422 -14.32 0.17 25.77
N THR A 423 -15.29 -0.60 26.26
CA THR A 423 -16.21 -1.38 25.42
C THR A 423 -17.66 -1.15 25.88
N GLU A 424 -18.53 -0.87 24.92
CA GLU A 424 -19.97 -0.81 25.12
C GLU A 424 -20.63 -2.04 24.47
N TRP A 425 -21.44 -2.75 25.25
CA TRP A 425 -22.23 -3.87 24.79
C TRP A 425 -23.69 -3.45 24.53
N GLY A 426 -24.19 -3.74 23.33
CA GLY A 426 -25.48 -3.22 22.85
C GLY A 426 -25.39 -1.72 22.49
N ASN A 427 -26.52 -1.16 22.09
CA ASN A 427 -26.58 0.27 21.78
C ASN A 427 -26.33 1.09 23.06
N SER A 428 -25.31 1.93 23.04
CA SER A 428 -24.92 2.81 24.15
C SER A 428 -24.73 2.08 25.49
N GLY A 429 -24.13 0.88 25.45
CA GLY A 429 -23.78 0.13 26.66
C GLY A 429 -24.96 -0.48 27.43
N ARG A 430 -26.16 -0.56 26.88
CA ARG A 430 -27.36 -1.08 27.58
C ARG A 430 -27.23 -2.54 28.07
N ASN A 431 -26.32 -3.31 27.49
CA ASN A 431 -26.05 -4.70 27.89
C ASN A 431 -24.78 -4.83 28.76
N GLY A 432 -24.24 -3.70 29.21
CA GLY A 432 -23.05 -3.60 30.04
C GLY A 432 -21.93 -2.81 29.36
N ILE A 433 -20.99 -2.38 30.20
CA ILE A 433 -19.79 -1.66 29.78
C ILE A 433 -18.56 -2.30 30.42
N GLU A 434 -17.41 -2.17 29.77
CA GLU A 434 -16.12 -2.61 30.30
C GLU A 434 -15.07 -1.51 30.15
N LEU A 435 -14.22 -1.40 31.14
CA LEU A 435 -13.04 -0.51 31.15
C LEU A 435 -11.85 -1.24 31.76
N TYR A 436 -10.74 -1.28 31.01
CA TYR A 436 -9.48 -1.86 31.45
C TYR A 436 -8.35 -0.84 31.31
N ASN A 437 -7.46 -0.80 32.31
CA ASN A 437 -6.30 0.09 32.35
C ASN A 437 -5.01 -0.72 32.12
N TYR A 438 -4.42 -0.63 30.94
CA TYR A 438 -3.24 -1.43 30.57
C TYR A 438 -1.96 -1.12 31.33
N HIS A 439 -1.86 0.04 31.99
CA HIS A 439 -0.73 0.32 32.85
C HIS A 439 -0.79 -0.46 34.15
N ALA A 440 -1.99 -0.75 34.65
CA ALA A 440 -2.19 -1.47 35.94
C ALA A 440 -2.62 -2.94 35.71
N ASP A 441 -3.37 -3.21 34.66
CA ASP A 441 -3.97 -4.51 34.33
C ASP A 441 -3.84 -4.81 32.83
N PRO A 442 -2.65 -5.15 32.34
CA PRO A 442 -2.41 -5.46 30.93
C PRO A 442 -3.13 -6.73 30.44
N ASN A 443 -3.63 -7.56 31.37
CA ASN A 443 -4.30 -8.82 31.09
C ASN A 443 -5.83 -8.72 31.18
N GLU A 444 -6.39 -7.51 31.33
CA GLU A 444 -7.85 -7.29 31.38
C GLU A 444 -8.57 -8.19 32.42
N THR A 445 -8.01 -8.30 33.63
CA THR A 445 -8.51 -9.19 34.69
C THR A 445 -9.64 -8.60 35.52
N THR A 446 -9.79 -7.28 35.54
CA THR A 446 -10.79 -6.58 36.35
C THR A 446 -11.42 -5.43 35.61
N ASN A 447 -12.71 -5.52 35.36
CA ASN A 447 -13.51 -4.44 34.80
C ASN A 447 -13.72 -3.34 35.83
N ILE A 448 -13.17 -2.16 35.59
CA ILE A 448 -13.25 -0.99 36.48
C ILE A 448 -14.27 0.05 36.03
N ALA A 449 -15.12 -0.26 35.02
CA ALA A 449 -16.06 0.69 34.43
C ALA A 449 -17.08 1.25 35.44
N ASN A 450 -17.53 0.41 36.41
CA ASN A 450 -18.57 0.75 37.36
C ASN A 450 -18.04 1.35 38.66
N LEU A 451 -16.72 1.53 38.81
CA LEU A 451 -16.16 2.19 39.99
C LEU A 451 -16.52 3.69 39.97
N PRO A 452 -16.95 4.24 41.14
CA PRO A 452 -17.40 5.65 41.21
C PRO A 452 -16.35 6.65 40.72
N GLU A 453 -15.07 6.40 41.00
CA GLU A 453 -13.93 7.23 40.57
C GLU A 453 -13.71 7.25 39.06
N ASN A 454 -14.21 6.25 38.33
CA ASN A 454 -14.05 6.14 36.86
C ASN A 454 -15.23 6.73 36.09
N LYS A 455 -16.26 7.26 36.75
CA LYS A 455 -17.48 7.74 36.09
C LYS A 455 -17.21 8.80 35.03
N GLU A 456 -16.32 9.74 35.31
CA GLU A 456 -15.96 10.81 34.37
C GLU A 456 -15.13 10.25 33.20
N LEU A 457 -14.18 9.39 33.46
CA LEU A 457 -13.36 8.71 32.46
C LEU A 457 -14.23 7.86 31.52
N VAL A 458 -15.18 7.10 32.06
CA VAL A 458 -16.16 6.33 31.29
C VAL A 458 -16.97 7.25 30.37
N ALA A 459 -17.46 8.40 30.87
CA ALA A 459 -18.20 9.35 30.04
C ALA A 459 -17.34 9.91 28.90
N GLN A 460 -16.09 10.28 29.17
CA GLN A 460 -15.13 10.76 28.14
C GLN A 460 -14.83 9.70 27.08
N LEU A 461 -14.60 8.45 27.49
CA LEU A 461 -14.31 7.36 26.55
C LEU A 461 -15.54 6.96 25.73
N SER A 462 -16.73 7.02 26.32
CA SER A 462 -18.01 6.84 25.62
C SER A 462 -18.20 7.92 24.56
N GLU A 463 -17.98 9.19 24.91
CA GLU A 463 -18.04 10.29 23.94
C GLU A 463 -17.06 10.08 22.79
N ARG A 464 -15.81 9.72 23.08
CA ARG A 464 -14.80 9.43 22.05
C ARG A 464 -15.17 8.22 21.17
N LEU A 465 -15.74 7.17 21.76
CA LEU A 465 -16.23 6.01 21.01
C LEU A 465 -17.33 6.43 20.03
N HIS A 466 -18.27 7.27 20.46
CA HIS A 466 -19.40 7.75 19.66
C HIS A 466 -19.01 8.83 18.65
N ALA A 467 -17.97 9.62 18.91
CA ALA A 467 -17.38 10.54 17.95
C ALA A 467 -16.77 9.82 16.74
N GLY A 468 -16.40 8.53 16.93
CA GLY A 468 -15.96 7.66 15.87
C GLY A 468 -14.47 7.81 15.52
N TRP A 469 -14.03 7.02 14.55
CA TRP A 469 -12.63 6.90 14.18
C TRP A 469 -12.02 8.19 13.59
N GLN A 470 -12.84 9.03 12.94
CA GLN A 470 -12.39 10.30 12.37
C GLN A 470 -11.88 11.26 13.45
N ALA A 471 -12.52 11.27 14.61
CA ALA A 471 -12.12 12.10 15.75
C ALA A 471 -10.83 11.61 16.46
N ALA A 472 -10.38 10.40 16.14
CA ALA A 472 -9.15 9.83 16.67
C ALA A 472 -7.95 9.95 15.69
N LEU A 473 -8.17 10.48 14.51
CA LEU A 473 -7.10 10.73 13.55
C LEU A 473 -6.10 11.75 14.12
N PRO A 474 -4.83 11.68 13.69
CA PRO A 474 -3.87 12.69 14.03
C PRO A 474 -4.41 14.07 13.67
N ASP A 475 -4.30 15.02 14.59
CA ASP A 475 -4.66 16.39 14.29
C ASP A 475 -3.66 16.96 13.28
N VAL A 476 -4.10 17.10 12.04
CA VAL A 476 -3.26 17.64 10.96
C VAL A 476 -2.87 19.08 11.28
N SER A 477 -3.65 19.78 12.14
CA SER A 477 -3.36 21.15 12.56
C SER A 477 -2.27 21.26 13.64
N GLU A 478 -2.05 20.20 14.45
CA GLU A 478 -0.95 20.19 15.44
C GLU A 478 0.32 19.49 14.91
N GLN A 479 0.22 18.71 13.82
CA GLN A 479 1.38 18.05 13.19
C GLN A 479 2.02 18.89 12.08
N VAL A 480 1.31 19.87 11.63
CA VAL A 480 1.91 21.05 11.05
C VAL A 480 2.35 21.92 12.25
N SER A 481 3.53 21.69 12.86
CA SER A 481 4.39 22.85 13.07
C SER A 481 4.15 23.67 11.83
N ALA A 482 3.58 24.88 11.91
CA ALA A 482 3.12 25.71 10.79
C ALA A 482 4.04 25.42 9.60
N PRO A 483 3.54 24.99 8.43
CA PRO A 483 4.40 24.46 7.39
C PRO A 483 5.61 25.34 7.44
N GLN A 484 6.80 24.76 7.70
CA GLN A 484 8.00 25.58 7.54
C GLN A 484 7.85 25.94 6.08
N THR A 485 7.12 27.03 5.84
CA THR A 485 6.96 27.59 4.52
C THR A 485 8.38 27.92 4.17
N LEU A 486 8.99 27.04 3.41
CA LEU A 486 10.30 27.36 2.88
C LEU A 486 10.10 28.70 2.19
N PRO A 487 10.77 29.75 2.61
CA PRO A 487 10.58 31.08 2.00
C PRO A 487 10.78 31.03 0.48
N TRP A 488 11.48 29.99 0.02
CA TRP A 488 11.90 29.69 -1.33
C TRP A 488 10.93 28.80 -2.13
N ASP A 489 9.96 28.18 -1.49
CA ASP A 489 8.87 27.41 -2.09
C ASP A 489 7.74 28.35 -2.50
N ILE A 490 7.74 28.72 -3.77
CA ILE A 490 6.87 29.77 -4.32
C ILE A 490 5.46 29.21 -4.60
N ASN A 491 5.39 27.95 -5.07
CA ASN A 491 4.13 27.29 -5.37
C ASN A 491 3.47 26.63 -4.13
N ASN A 492 4.18 26.59 -2.99
CA ASN A 492 3.77 25.96 -1.73
C ASN A 492 3.47 24.45 -1.87
N ASP A 493 4.19 23.74 -2.73
CA ASP A 493 4.07 22.28 -2.88
C ASP A 493 4.97 21.49 -1.90
N GLY A 494 5.79 22.21 -1.11
CA GLY A 494 6.67 21.69 -0.07
C GLY A 494 8.05 21.31 -0.56
N ILE A 495 8.43 21.62 -1.81
CA ILE A 495 9.74 21.38 -2.39
C ILE A 495 10.23 22.65 -3.06
N VAL A 496 11.51 22.95 -2.95
CA VAL A 496 12.16 23.99 -3.77
C VAL A 496 12.78 23.33 -4.99
N ASP A 497 12.16 23.50 -6.16
CA ASP A 497 12.61 22.87 -7.40
C ASP A 497 12.53 23.80 -8.64
N VAL A 498 12.67 23.23 -9.83
CA VAL A 498 12.66 24.00 -11.08
C VAL A 498 11.33 24.72 -11.32
N GLN A 499 10.22 24.27 -10.73
CA GLN A 499 8.91 24.92 -10.89
C GLN A 499 8.87 26.26 -10.17
N ASP A 500 9.51 26.38 -9.00
CA ASP A 500 9.63 27.64 -8.28
C ASP A 500 10.46 28.67 -9.07
N LEU A 501 11.55 28.22 -9.68
CA LEU A 501 12.37 29.09 -10.56
C LEU A 501 11.56 29.61 -11.74
N ILE A 502 10.69 28.76 -12.35
CA ILE A 502 9.82 29.19 -13.46
C ILE A 502 8.80 30.22 -13.00
N LEU A 503 8.19 30.06 -11.82
CA LEU A 503 7.22 31.01 -11.28
C LEU A 503 7.84 32.38 -11.02
N VAL A 504 9.06 32.40 -10.49
CA VAL A 504 9.80 33.66 -10.30
C VAL A 504 10.16 34.28 -11.64
N SER A 505 10.72 33.53 -12.58
CA SER A 505 11.07 34.05 -13.89
C SER A 505 9.88 34.61 -14.68
N ASN A 506 8.70 33.98 -14.54
CA ASN A 506 7.46 34.50 -15.11
C ASN A 506 6.99 35.82 -14.48
N SER A 507 7.50 36.15 -13.29
CA SER A 507 7.18 37.38 -12.55
C SER A 507 8.23 38.48 -12.75
N PHE A 508 9.24 38.28 -13.55
CA PHE A 508 10.32 39.29 -13.78
C PHE A 508 9.75 40.61 -14.27
N GLY A 509 10.14 41.69 -13.59
CA GLY A 509 9.75 43.07 -13.91
C GLY A 509 8.29 43.41 -13.56
N MET A 510 7.56 42.57 -12.82
CA MET A 510 6.20 42.85 -12.38
C MET A 510 6.21 43.60 -11.03
N GLU A 511 5.53 44.75 -10.95
CA GLU A 511 5.31 45.50 -9.70
C GLU A 511 4.36 44.74 -8.74
N THR A 512 3.48 43.88 -9.26
CA THR A 512 2.55 43.04 -8.51
C THR A 512 2.59 41.63 -9.09
N PRO A 513 3.52 40.79 -8.63
CA PRO A 513 3.64 39.42 -9.13
C PRO A 513 2.43 38.57 -8.77
N GLU A 514 2.07 37.65 -9.66
CA GLU A 514 1.00 36.68 -9.43
C GLU A 514 1.25 35.84 -8.16
N HIS A 515 2.52 35.61 -7.86
CA HIS A 515 2.98 34.95 -6.64
C HIS A 515 3.66 35.99 -5.73
N PRO A 516 3.03 36.43 -4.62
CA PRO A 516 3.58 37.46 -3.72
C PRO A 516 4.94 37.12 -3.08
N LYS A 517 5.32 35.83 -3.07
CA LYS A 517 6.62 35.33 -2.59
C LYS A 517 7.75 35.45 -3.62
N ALA A 518 7.46 35.81 -4.86
CA ALA A 518 8.47 35.88 -5.93
C ALA A 518 9.55 36.94 -5.69
N ASP A 519 9.22 38.05 -5.03
CA ASP A 519 10.19 39.03 -4.50
C ASP A 519 10.75 38.47 -3.18
N VAL A 520 11.76 37.65 -3.31
CA VAL A 520 12.37 36.88 -2.21
C VAL A 520 13.25 37.74 -1.34
N ASN A 521 14.00 38.66 -1.96
CA ASN A 521 14.92 39.58 -1.29
C ASN A 521 14.18 40.81 -0.70
N LYS A 522 12.90 41.03 -1.08
CA LYS A 522 12.00 42.10 -0.63
C LYS A 522 12.53 43.50 -1.00
N ASP A 523 13.16 43.63 -2.15
CA ASP A 523 13.64 44.92 -2.66
C ASP A 523 12.58 45.69 -3.50
N GLY A 524 11.44 45.05 -3.76
CA GLY A 524 10.30 45.57 -4.52
C GLY A 524 10.35 45.28 -6.01
N ASN A 525 11.36 44.55 -6.49
CA ASN A 525 11.46 44.08 -7.87
C ASN A 525 11.57 42.56 -7.87
N VAL A 526 11.04 41.91 -8.90
CA VAL A 526 11.26 40.48 -9.14
C VAL A 526 12.23 40.36 -10.30
N ASP A 527 13.43 39.84 -10.06
CA ASP A 527 14.47 39.72 -11.05
C ASP A 527 15.36 38.49 -10.89
N ILE A 528 16.50 38.46 -11.58
CA ILE A 528 17.44 37.31 -11.54
C ILE A 528 18.05 37.11 -10.14
N ILE A 529 18.07 38.12 -9.29
CA ILE A 529 18.60 38.01 -7.93
C ILE A 529 17.68 37.15 -7.09
N ASP A 530 16.36 37.34 -7.19
CA ASP A 530 15.37 36.50 -6.50
C ASP A 530 15.47 35.06 -6.96
N LEU A 531 15.60 34.84 -8.26
CA LEU A 531 15.77 33.50 -8.83
C LEU A 531 17.04 32.83 -8.29
N LEU A 532 18.15 33.54 -8.14
CA LEU A 532 19.38 33.00 -7.56
C LEU A 532 19.27 32.68 -6.08
N TYR A 533 18.50 33.46 -5.32
CA TYR A 533 18.18 33.12 -3.93
C TYR A 533 17.43 31.77 -3.87
N ILE A 534 16.42 31.55 -4.69
CA ILE A 534 15.70 30.26 -4.74
C ILE A 534 16.62 29.16 -5.26
N ALA A 535 17.37 29.39 -6.32
CA ALA A 535 18.31 28.41 -6.85
C ALA A 535 19.36 27.96 -5.80
N SER A 536 19.73 28.84 -4.86
CA SER A 536 20.66 28.49 -3.77
C SER A 536 20.07 27.48 -2.78
N HIS A 537 18.74 27.30 -2.77
CA HIS A 537 17.97 26.41 -1.88
C HIS A 537 17.33 25.24 -2.62
N LEU A 538 17.68 25.02 -3.90
CA LEU A 538 17.17 23.88 -4.68
C LEU A 538 17.42 22.54 -3.99
N GLY A 539 16.39 21.72 -3.93
CA GLY A 539 16.37 20.42 -3.26
C GLY A 539 15.99 20.48 -1.78
N GLU A 540 15.80 21.69 -1.20
CA GLU A 540 15.20 21.78 0.12
C GLU A 540 13.73 21.34 0.06
N SER A 541 13.30 20.56 1.05
CA SER A 541 11.94 20.06 1.15
C SER A 541 11.47 20.04 2.59
N CYS A 542 10.26 20.48 2.83
CA CYS A 542 9.55 20.25 4.08
C CYS A 542 8.70 18.97 4.06
N ILE A 543 8.74 18.21 2.95
CA ILE A 543 8.02 16.95 2.76
C ILE A 543 9.06 15.85 2.51
N ALA A 544 9.15 14.88 3.42
CA ALA A 544 10.17 13.82 3.39
C ALA A 544 10.12 12.90 2.16
N SER A 545 9.00 12.86 1.44
CA SER A 545 8.79 12.00 0.25
C SER A 545 8.72 12.78 -1.07
N ALA A 546 8.99 14.07 -1.07
CA ALA A 546 8.86 14.90 -2.24
C ALA A 546 10.06 14.71 -3.20
N SER A 547 9.77 14.42 -4.46
CA SER A 547 10.77 14.37 -5.52
C SER A 547 10.71 15.66 -6.34
N PRO A 548 11.84 16.37 -6.54
CA PRO A 548 11.89 17.57 -7.36
C PRO A 548 11.37 17.31 -8.77
N ALA A 549 10.73 18.29 -9.39
CA ALA A 549 10.29 18.19 -10.77
C ALA A 549 11.47 17.91 -11.71
N SER A 550 11.24 17.01 -12.68
CA SER A 550 12.28 16.68 -13.65
C SER A 550 12.49 17.82 -14.64
N VAL A 551 13.76 18.16 -14.87
CA VAL A 551 14.15 19.18 -15.86
C VAL A 551 13.79 18.71 -17.27
N SER A 552 12.89 19.42 -17.95
CA SER A 552 12.54 19.19 -19.37
C SER A 552 13.49 19.97 -20.29
N GLN A 553 13.46 19.70 -21.60
CA GLN A 553 14.26 20.46 -22.57
C GLN A 553 13.86 21.95 -22.62
N GLU A 554 12.61 22.24 -22.42
CA GLU A 554 12.07 23.60 -22.34
C GLU A 554 12.67 24.35 -21.14
N HIS A 555 12.84 23.66 -20.01
CA HIS A 555 13.50 24.17 -18.82
C HIS A 555 15.03 24.43 -19.06
N VAL A 556 15.70 23.58 -19.85
CA VAL A 556 17.13 23.72 -20.15
C VAL A 556 17.40 25.04 -20.89
N ASP A 557 16.52 25.40 -21.82
CA ASP A 557 16.67 26.67 -22.56
C ASP A 557 16.53 27.89 -21.62
N SER A 558 15.51 27.87 -20.73
CA SER A 558 15.33 28.91 -19.70
C SER A 558 16.51 28.97 -18.72
N ILE A 559 17.00 27.79 -18.24
CA ILE A 559 18.16 27.74 -17.32
C ILE A 559 19.42 28.33 -17.98
N SER A 560 19.58 28.13 -19.28
CA SER A 560 20.72 28.72 -20.04
C SER A 560 20.66 30.24 -20.06
N GLU A 561 19.46 30.81 -20.22
CA GLU A 561 19.25 32.28 -20.17
C GLU A 561 19.52 32.81 -18.77
N TRP A 562 18.94 32.16 -17.74
CA TRP A 562 19.16 32.55 -16.34
C TRP A 562 20.63 32.46 -15.93
N LEU A 563 21.38 31.46 -16.37
CA LEU A 563 22.82 31.38 -16.14
C LEU A 563 23.57 32.55 -16.78
N THR A 564 23.18 32.97 -17.98
CA THR A 564 23.79 34.09 -18.67
C THR A 564 23.62 35.39 -17.88
N GLU A 565 22.43 35.64 -17.35
CA GLU A 565 22.13 36.81 -16.52
C GLU A 565 22.79 36.68 -15.14
N ALA A 566 22.75 35.51 -14.51
CA ALA A 566 23.35 35.25 -13.21
C ALA A 566 24.84 35.57 -13.16
N TYR A 567 25.58 35.20 -14.21
CA TYR A 567 27.01 35.54 -14.29
C TYR A 567 27.29 37.04 -14.40
N GLN A 568 26.33 37.87 -14.82
CA GLN A 568 26.49 39.34 -14.92
C GLN A 568 26.28 40.02 -13.57
N VAL A 569 25.48 39.43 -12.68
CA VAL A 569 25.12 39.98 -11.37
C VAL A 569 25.85 39.30 -10.20
N ASP A 570 26.74 38.35 -10.48
CA ASP A 570 27.49 37.60 -9.46
C ASP A 570 28.34 38.55 -8.60
N ASP A 571 27.95 38.71 -7.33
CA ASP A 571 28.64 39.55 -6.34
C ASP A 571 29.71 38.77 -5.56
N GLY A 572 29.93 37.50 -5.88
CA GLY A 572 30.86 36.59 -5.22
C GLY A 572 30.42 36.10 -3.84
N SER A 573 29.17 36.34 -3.43
CA SER A 573 28.60 35.84 -2.19
C SER A 573 28.38 34.32 -2.22
N ASP A 574 28.25 33.70 -1.04
CA ASP A 574 28.01 32.26 -0.96
C ASP A 574 26.61 31.86 -1.49
N VAL A 575 25.64 32.79 -1.46
CA VAL A 575 24.31 32.57 -2.00
C VAL A 575 24.39 32.51 -3.53
N PHE A 576 25.01 33.50 -4.16
CA PHE A 576 25.19 33.55 -5.62
C PHE A 576 26.01 32.38 -6.14
N ARG A 577 27.13 32.06 -5.49
CA ARG A 577 27.94 30.86 -5.87
C ARG A 577 27.15 29.57 -5.79
N ARG A 578 26.32 29.38 -4.75
CA ARG A 578 25.44 28.21 -4.62
C ARG A 578 24.34 28.20 -5.67
N GLY A 579 23.65 29.33 -5.86
CA GLY A 579 22.61 29.49 -6.86
C GLY A 579 23.12 29.17 -8.27
N ILE A 580 24.21 29.74 -8.69
CA ILE A 580 24.84 29.48 -10.00
C ILE A 580 25.25 28.00 -10.12
N ALA A 581 25.89 27.43 -9.10
CA ALA A 581 26.32 26.03 -9.12
C ALA A 581 25.10 25.05 -9.23
N ASN A 582 23.98 25.36 -8.58
CA ASN A 582 22.76 24.57 -8.67
C ASN A 582 22.08 24.72 -10.03
N LEU A 583 22.04 25.94 -10.62
CA LEU A 583 21.58 26.15 -12.00
C LEU A 583 22.43 25.37 -13.01
N GLU A 584 23.76 25.41 -12.86
CA GLU A 584 24.69 24.63 -13.70
C GLU A 584 24.44 23.12 -13.55
N ALA A 585 24.18 22.63 -12.33
CA ALA A 585 23.85 21.26 -12.09
C ALA A 585 22.53 20.85 -12.79
N LEU A 586 21.48 21.68 -12.70
CA LEU A 586 20.21 21.48 -13.42
C LEU A 586 20.41 21.50 -14.94
N PHE A 587 21.13 22.45 -15.47
CA PHE A 587 21.47 22.53 -16.89
C PHE A 587 22.16 21.24 -17.36
N ASN A 588 23.13 20.76 -16.61
CA ASN A 588 23.87 19.54 -16.92
C ASN A 588 23.01 18.25 -16.83
N THR A 589 21.95 18.22 -16.02
CA THR A 589 21.03 17.08 -15.97
C THR A 589 20.15 16.97 -17.21
N GLY A 590 19.79 18.08 -17.82
CA GLY A 590 19.01 18.13 -19.07
C GLY A 590 19.84 17.81 -20.31
N THR A 591 21.15 17.97 -20.28
CA THR A 591 22.05 17.77 -21.44
C THR A 591 22.67 16.38 -21.41
N PRO A 592 22.56 15.56 -22.50
CA PRO A 592 23.17 14.25 -22.56
C PRO A 592 24.70 14.31 -22.46
N LYS A 593 25.28 13.51 -21.56
CA LYS A 593 26.75 13.44 -21.38
C LYS A 593 27.48 12.81 -22.55
N LYS A 594 26.75 12.12 -23.46
CA LYS A 594 27.30 11.39 -24.60
C LYS A 594 26.36 11.44 -25.79
N THR A 595 26.88 11.79 -26.97
CA THR A 595 26.14 11.64 -28.23
C THR A 595 25.90 10.18 -28.53
N THR A 596 24.62 9.77 -28.66
CA THR A 596 24.22 8.39 -28.78
C THR A 596 23.13 8.23 -29.83
N LEU A 597 23.24 7.24 -30.71
CA LEU A 597 22.18 6.81 -31.62
C LEU A 597 21.34 5.74 -30.92
N LEU A 598 20.02 5.91 -30.86
CA LEU A 598 19.10 5.02 -30.16
C LEU A 598 18.36 4.09 -31.13
N PRO A 599 17.70 3.01 -30.64
CA PRO A 599 16.88 2.14 -31.48
C PRO A 599 15.72 2.91 -32.14
N ASN A 600 15.47 2.70 -33.44
CA ASN A 600 14.31 3.26 -34.13
C ASN A 600 13.00 2.65 -33.63
N PHE A 601 11.91 3.39 -33.73
CA PHE A 601 10.58 2.92 -33.33
C PHE A 601 9.48 3.40 -34.29
N PRO A 602 8.52 2.51 -34.62
CA PRO A 602 8.51 1.08 -34.32
C PRO A 602 9.68 0.34 -35.02
N ASN A 603 10.04 -0.86 -34.54
CA ASN A 603 10.97 -1.76 -35.19
C ASN A 603 10.60 -3.21 -34.82
N PRO A 604 10.11 -4.07 -35.74
CA PRO A 604 9.89 -3.78 -37.17
C PRO A 604 8.86 -2.67 -37.45
N PHE A 605 8.93 -2.06 -38.65
CA PHE A 605 8.06 -0.93 -39.03
C PHE A 605 7.43 -1.12 -40.42
N ASN A 606 6.34 -0.38 -40.67
CA ASN A 606 5.62 -0.40 -41.97
C ASN A 606 4.79 0.89 -42.13
N PRO A 607 5.03 1.72 -43.12
CA PRO A 607 6.29 1.87 -43.88
C PRO A 607 7.28 2.81 -43.18
N GLU A 608 6.89 3.51 -42.10
CA GLU A 608 7.60 4.63 -41.47
C GLU A 608 8.16 4.30 -40.07
N THR A 609 9.27 4.97 -39.71
CA THR A 609 9.88 4.84 -38.41
C THR A 609 10.53 6.15 -38.00
N TRP A 610 10.73 6.32 -36.68
CA TRP A 610 11.45 7.45 -36.08
C TRP A 610 12.81 6.96 -35.56
N ILE A 611 13.86 7.71 -35.83
CA ILE A 611 15.23 7.42 -35.46
C ILE A 611 15.64 8.40 -34.36
N PRO A 612 15.60 8.00 -33.08
CA PRO A 612 15.96 8.86 -31.97
C PRO A 612 17.47 8.89 -31.74
N TYR A 613 17.95 10.02 -31.19
CA TYR A 613 19.36 10.22 -30.81
C TYR A 613 19.50 11.24 -29.68
N ASP A 614 20.65 11.25 -29.05
CA ASP A 614 21.05 12.25 -28.04
C ASP A 614 22.31 12.97 -28.53
N LEU A 615 22.40 14.28 -28.25
CA LEU A 615 23.59 15.08 -28.52
C LEU A 615 24.19 15.63 -27.23
N ALA A 616 25.48 15.35 -27.01
CA ALA A 616 26.22 15.87 -25.87
C ALA A 616 26.73 17.32 -26.09
N ARG A 617 26.61 17.85 -27.29
CA ARG A 617 27.01 19.20 -27.70
C ARG A 617 26.39 19.57 -29.02
N ASP A 618 26.32 20.83 -29.28
CA ASP A 618 25.87 21.42 -30.54
C ASP A 618 26.71 20.94 -31.70
N THR A 619 26.05 20.49 -32.79
CA THR A 619 26.72 19.93 -33.94
C THR A 619 25.77 19.71 -35.13
N ASP A 620 26.35 19.64 -36.33
CA ASP A 620 25.61 19.18 -37.50
C ASP A 620 25.28 17.69 -37.41
N VAL A 621 24.03 17.33 -37.75
CA VAL A 621 23.51 15.97 -37.68
C VAL A 621 23.11 15.48 -39.05
N ASN A 622 23.66 14.32 -39.43
CA ASN A 622 23.30 13.59 -40.65
C ASN A 622 22.94 12.16 -40.29
N ILE A 623 21.80 11.67 -40.78
CA ILE A 623 21.41 10.27 -40.73
C ILE A 623 21.50 9.69 -42.14
N GLU A 624 22.23 8.56 -42.27
CA GLU A 624 22.32 7.83 -43.53
C GLU A 624 21.78 6.42 -43.35
N ILE A 625 20.98 5.97 -44.31
CA ILE A 625 20.31 4.68 -44.31
C ILE A 625 20.94 3.82 -45.42
N TYR A 626 21.28 2.55 -45.08
CA TYR A 626 22.01 1.64 -45.90
C TYR A 626 21.24 0.32 -46.09
N ASN A 627 21.41 -0.34 -47.25
CA ASN A 627 20.99 -1.72 -47.44
C ASN A 627 22.05 -2.71 -46.91
N LEU A 628 21.78 -4.02 -47.04
CA LEU A 628 22.69 -5.09 -46.63
C LEU A 628 24.05 -5.10 -47.39
N LYS A 629 24.12 -4.46 -48.55
CA LYS A 629 25.38 -4.34 -49.33
C LYS A 629 26.22 -3.13 -48.93
N GLY A 630 25.69 -2.29 -48.02
CA GLY A 630 26.37 -1.05 -47.59
C GLY A 630 26.11 0.13 -48.54
N GLU A 631 25.20 -0.01 -49.51
CA GLU A 631 24.81 1.10 -50.42
C GLU A 631 23.89 2.06 -49.67
N ILE A 632 24.13 3.39 -49.84
CA ILE A 632 23.27 4.41 -49.25
C ILE A 632 21.92 4.47 -49.97
N ILE A 633 20.87 4.22 -49.21
CA ILE A 633 19.47 4.29 -49.68
C ILE A 633 18.87 5.67 -49.52
N ARG A 634 19.16 6.34 -48.40
CA ARG A 634 18.64 7.67 -48.11
C ARG A 634 19.63 8.44 -47.24
N LYS A 635 19.72 9.75 -47.50
CA LYS A 635 20.39 10.70 -46.60
C LYS A 635 19.36 11.69 -46.05
N LEU A 636 19.35 11.84 -44.71
CA LEU A 636 18.49 12.78 -43.99
C LEU A 636 19.42 13.77 -43.27
N ASN A 637 19.49 14.97 -43.85
CA ASN A 637 20.32 16.05 -43.29
C ASN A 637 19.44 16.92 -42.38
N MET A 638 19.75 16.91 -41.07
CA MET A 638 19.03 17.66 -40.04
C MET A 638 19.67 19.06 -39.82
N GLY A 639 20.84 19.34 -40.41
CA GLY A 639 21.57 20.55 -40.19
C GLY A 639 22.13 20.65 -38.77
N PHE A 640 22.39 21.92 -38.35
CA PHE A 640 22.87 22.22 -37.02
C PHE A 640 21.78 21.95 -35.96
N GLN A 641 22.14 21.18 -34.95
CA GLN A 641 21.25 20.83 -33.82
C GLN A 641 21.99 21.14 -32.50
N THR A 642 21.23 21.65 -31.50
CA THR A 642 21.76 21.93 -30.17
C THR A 642 21.96 20.68 -29.35
N ALA A 643 22.76 20.73 -28.31
CA ALA A 643 22.89 19.65 -27.33
C ALA A 643 21.53 19.36 -26.69
N GLY A 644 21.17 18.09 -26.56
CA GLY A 644 19.85 17.72 -26.03
C GLY A 644 19.40 16.32 -26.44
N THR A 645 18.16 15.97 -26.09
CA THR A 645 17.53 14.68 -26.39
C THR A 645 16.53 14.80 -27.52
N TYR A 646 16.69 13.98 -28.55
CA TYR A 646 15.83 13.93 -29.75
C TYR A 646 15.12 12.59 -29.81
N ARG A 647 14.23 12.31 -28.82
CA ARG A 647 13.63 10.99 -28.60
C ARG A 647 12.15 10.90 -28.96
N SER A 648 11.38 12.00 -28.89
CA SER A 648 9.97 12.02 -29.22
C SER A 648 9.73 11.96 -30.73
N LYS A 649 8.54 11.56 -31.20
CA LYS A 649 8.15 11.60 -32.62
C LYS A 649 8.29 12.99 -33.26
N THR A 650 8.16 14.05 -32.48
CA THR A 650 8.29 15.44 -32.93
C THR A 650 9.72 15.90 -33.09
N LYS A 651 10.69 15.26 -32.43
CA LYS A 651 12.12 15.63 -32.44
C LYS A 651 13.01 14.60 -33.12
N ALA A 652 12.65 13.29 -33.09
CA ALA A 652 13.40 12.22 -33.73
C ALA A 652 13.34 12.34 -35.27
N VAL A 653 14.37 11.85 -35.93
CA VAL A 653 14.42 11.87 -37.42
C VAL A 653 13.40 10.89 -37.98
N HIS A 654 12.47 11.37 -38.76
CA HIS A 654 11.47 10.56 -39.42
C HIS A 654 11.99 10.00 -40.74
N TRP A 655 11.80 8.69 -40.95
CA TRP A 655 11.99 8.05 -42.24
C TRP A 655 10.71 7.37 -42.73
N ASP A 656 10.30 7.74 -43.96
CA ASP A 656 9.06 7.36 -44.60
C ASP A 656 9.14 6.00 -45.33
N GLY A 657 10.28 5.29 -45.27
CA GLY A 657 10.50 4.03 -45.99
C GLY A 657 10.76 4.16 -47.48
N PHE A 658 11.13 5.36 -47.97
CA PHE A 658 11.47 5.63 -49.39
C PHE A 658 12.96 5.86 -49.56
N ASN A 659 13.48 5.48 -50.77
CA ASN A 659 14.85 5.76 -51.17
C ASN A 659 15.03 7.22 -51.65
N SER A 660 16.24 7.57 -52.06
CA SER A 660 16.54 8.93 -52.56
C SER A 660 15.86 9.26 -53.92
N ALA A 661 15.37 8.29 -54.65
CA ALA A 661 14.61 8.46 -55.88
C ALA A 661 13.09 8.58 -55.63
N GLY A 662 12.65 8.50 -54.38
CA GLY A 662 11.22 8.54 -53.99
C GLY A 662 10.48 7.20 -54.24
N GLU A 663 11.21 6.08 -54.35
CA GLU A 663 10.64 4.76 -54.52
C GLU A 663 10.58 4.03 -53.16
N PRO A 664 9.50 3.26 -52.89
CA PRO A 664 9.41 2.53 -51.65
C PRO A 664 10.45 1.39 -51.57
N VAL A 665 11.17 1.29 -50.51
CA VAL A 665 12.17 0.22 -50.32
C VAL A 665 11.51 -1.13 -50.06
N ALA A 666 12.17 -2.26 -50.37
CA ALA A 666 11.65 -3.60 -50.13
C ALA A 666 11.63 -3.96 -48.65
N SER A 667 10.78 -4.95 -48.27
CA SER A 667 10.87 -5.57 -46.93
C SER A 667 12.26 -6.17 -46.72
N GLY A 668 12.85 -6.00 -45.54
CA GLY A 668 14.17 -6.50 -45.24
C GLY A 668 14.86 -5.77 -44.11
N VAL A 669 16.14 -6.10 -43.97
CA VAL A 669 17.03 -5.48 -42.97
C VAL A 669 17.80 -4.32 -43.59
N TYR A 670 17.80 -3.19 -42.88
CA TYR A 670 18.52 -1.97 -43.22
C TYR A 670 19.38 -1.54 -42.02
N PHE A 671 20.35 -0.69 -42.30
CA PHE A 671 21.17 -0.05 -41.27
C PHE A 671 21.00 1.46 -41.38
N TYR A 672 21.10 2.13 -40.25
CA TYR A 672 21.12 3.59 -40.20
C TYR A 672 22.29 4.07 -39.35
N SER A 673 22.91 5.17 -39.75
CA SER A 673 24.01 5.77 -39.03
C SER A 673 23.72 7.20 -38.65
N LEU A 674 24.17 7.59 -37.44
CA LEU A 674 24.29 8.98 -37.00
C LEU A 674 25.71 9.44 -37.28
N ASN A 675 25.88 10.55 -37.98
CA ASN A 675 27.16 11.18 -38.24
C ASN A 675 27.11 12.66 -37.83
N THR A 676 27.94 13.04 -36.86
CA THR A 676 28.08 14.40 -36.33
C THR A 676 29.45 14.96 -36.61
N GLY A 677 30.17 14.45 -37.58
CA GLY A 677 31.56 14.79 -37.87
C GLY A 677 32.59 14.22 -36.90
N LYS A 678 32.27 14.17 -35.60
CA LYS A 678 33.13 13.63 -34.53
C LYS A 678 32.68 12.29 -34.00
N VAL A 679 31.40 11.97 -34.11
CA VAL A 679 30.80 10.71 -33.68
C VAL A 679 30.12 10.03 -34.85
N LYS A 680 30.40 8.75 -35.05
CA LYS A 680 29.71 7.89 -36.00
C LYS A 680 29.19 6.66 -35.26
N ALA A 681 27.88 6.47 -35.25
CA ALA A 681 27.20 5.32 -34.65
C ALA A 681 26.29 4.66 -35.69
N ILE A 682 26.18 3.33 -35.65
CA ILE A 682 25.36 2.55 -36.60
C ILE A 682 24.47 1.59 -35.84
N ARG A 683 23.21 1.44 -36.31
CA ARG A 683 22.23 0.49 -35.79
C ARG A 683 21.48 -0.21 -36.93
N ARG A 684 20.85 -1.33 -36.60
CA ARG A 684 20.04 -2.16 -37.49
C ARG A 684 18.56 -1.87 -37.32
N MET A 685 17.77 -1.89 -38.36
CA MET A 685 16.32 -1.82 -38.37
C MET A 685 15.72 -2.81 -39.39
N THR A 686 14.43 -3.11 -39.22
CA THR A 686 13.72 -4.07 -40.07
C THR A 686 12.40 -3.45 -40.57
N ILE A 687 12.20 -3.47 -41.89
CA ILE A 687 10.93 -3.09 -42.51
C ILE A 687 10.16 -4.35 -42.91
N LEU A 688 8.88 -4.38 -42.58
CA LEU A 688 7.93 -5.42 -42.95
C LEU A 688 6.77 -4.73 -43.67
N LYS A 689 6.59 -5.05 -44.96
CA LYS A 689 5.46 -4.56 -45.80
C LYS A 689 4.44 -5.65 -45.98
#